data_e636c244052ddf236061feed4535955d
#
_entry.id   e636c244052ddf236061feed4535955d
#
_cell.length_a   1.000
_cell.length_b   1.000
_cell.length_c   1.000
_cell.angle_alpha   90.00
_cell.angle_beta   90.00
_cell.angle_gamma   90.00
#
_symmetry.space_group_name_H-M   'P 1'
#
loop_
_entity.id
_entity.type
_entity.pdbx_description
1 polymer ?
#
loop_
_entity_poly.entity_id
_entity_poly.type
_entity_poly.pdbx_seq_one_letter_code
_entity_poly.pdbx_strand_id
1 'polypeptide(L)'
;MQKPDIIIIESPNKIKKIASITGAKVLATIGHFMELEGIEGESFTPKFAYKADKKQQIYAMIEQCKNKRVCIATDPDREGYAIGKMFYEKIKNVAKEVFRAEFHEITESGITRGLENALLFENTNFNYYESFLARSVSDYYIGYTLSPYLGDCLQQRKGNSAGRVQTPCLKLIVDRDKEIASFKALPESQKVSYQIQAKIYDEHNKEVVLRHCDEKRKEIKFESQEQALAVLEPLKECKRALVLDIKHSTISNPPPKPFITSSLLKAGSSQLALSTQQTQEYAQKLFEAGLITYIRTDAETLSQEFLEKAESFYKPIYPNLYERRAYKAKNSQAEAHEAIRITHCHKFEDTQEFLNQAGITDSQAQALYKLIFQRTLESQGKVAIYTKQDLLFKIKDHCFKCSVRSLQEAGYLDMFRRTEQAKDTEQTENEQMAHLDLKVESVVSLIALEMTKIYKHAKSAYAEASFIEVLEKNGIGRPSTYASYLPKLLNREYIHITPDKQRLVNATHKGQKVISIFETSPYSWIVDTQFTALMEELLDKIAREECSYLEYMQMIAKKCPKMPNQTPREPYPPRAPKESQIKYVQDILRDLNIELPPEFADYAKDDKVTKTFLDKYIPKHKQAREKAKQEGRFLGNSTPANKPATSKQIAFAESLSQKYNAKLPKDYKSNMQVCSSFIEEWRGK
;
A
#
# COMPACT_ATOMS: atom_id res chain seq x y z
N MET A 1 -21.85 29.52 1.00
CA MET A 1 -20.94 30.11 2.00
C MET A 1 -20.25 31.35 1.45
N GLN A 2 -19.97 32.37 2.27
CA GLN A 2 -19.12 33.50 1.83
C GLN A 2 -17.68 32.97 1.68
N LYS A 3 -16.97 33.43 0.65
CA LYS A 3 -15.59 32.96 0.30
C LYS A 3 -14.65 33.07 1.51
N PRO A 4 -13.88 32.02 1.86
CA PRO A 4 -12.89 32.09 2.93
C PRO A 4 -11.70 32.99 2.53
N ASP A 5 -11.14 33.71 3.51
CA ASP A 5 -9.90 34.47 3.33
C ASP A 5 -8.69 33.53 3.28
N ILE A 6 -8.73 32.51 4.15
CA ILE A 6 -7.64 31.54 4.34
C ILE A 6 -8.21 30.13 4.31
N ILE A 7 -7.51 29.24 3.63
CA ILE A 7 -7.77 27.78 3.66
C ILE A 7 -6.56 27.10 4.28
N ILE A 8 -6.80 26.27 5.32
CA ILE A 8 -5.80 25.47 6.00
C ILE A 8 -5.89 24.04 5.49
N ILE A 9 -4.79 23.50 5.00
CA ILE A 9 -4.67 22.13 4.50
C ILE A 9 -3.52 21.40 5.18
N GLU A 10 -3.41 20.11 4.88
CA GLU A 10 -2.38 19.24 5.47
C GLU A 10 -1.09 19.22 4.64
N SER A 11 -1.20 19.05 3.31
CA SER A 11 -0.06 18.90 2.41
C SER A 11 0.25 20.16 1.61
N PRO A 12 1.51 20.63 1.58
CA PRO A 12 1.91 21.82 0.82
C PRO A 12 1.77 21.63 -0.70
N ASN A 13 1.76 20.39 -1.20
CA ASN A 13 1.67 20.12 -2.64
C ASN A 13 0.35 20.57 -3.27
N LYS A 14 -0.72 20.67 -2.46
CA LYS A 14 -2.07 21.11 -2.89
C LYS A 14 -2.22 22.64 -2.92
N ILE A 15 -1.28 23.41 -2.33
CA ILE A 15 -1.42 24.88 -2.15
C ILE A 15 -1.71 25.58 -3.47
N LYS A 16 -0.87 25.40 -4.47
CA LYS A 16 -0.98 26.12 -5.75
C LYS A 16 -2.31 25.86 -6.44
N LYS A 17 -2.74 24.60 -6.48
CA LYS A 17 -3.96 24.19 -7.16
C LYS A 17 -5.20 24.72 -6.45
N ILE A 18 -5.28 24.57 -5.13
CA ILE A 18 -6.42 25.10 -4.35
C ILE A 18 -6.47 26.63 -4.42
N ALA A 19 -5.32 27.30 -4.30
CA ALA A 19 -5.26 28.75 -4.40
C ALA A 19 -5.69 29.26 -5.79
N SER A 20 -5.31 28.60 -6.88
CA SER A 20 -5.72 28.99 -8.24
C SER A 20 -7.22 28.83 -8.47
N ILE A 21 -7.86 27.82 -7.88
CA ILE A 21 -9.29 27.57 -8.00
C ILE A 21 -10.09 28.52 -7.12
N THR A 22 -9.68 28.72 -5.87
CA THR A 22 -10.48 29.47 -4.89
C THR A 22 -10.14 30.95 -4.84
N GLY A 23 -8.92 31.32 -5.24
CA GLY A 23 -8.36 32.67 -5.05
C GLY A 23 -8.17 33.04 -3.56
N ALA A 24 -8.28 32.07 -2.64
CA ALA A 24 -8.01 32.26 -1.22
C ALA A 24 -6.52 32.04 -0.92
N LYS A 25 -6.04 32.59 0.19
CA LYS A 25 -4.72 32.27 0.71
C LYS A 25 -4.73 30.84 1.28
N VAL A 26 -3.83 29.98 0.82
CA VAL A 26 -3.76 28.58 1.28
C VAL A 26 -2.51 28.38 2.11
N LEU A 27 -2.65 27.80 3.31
CA LEU A 27 -1.57 27.50 4.24
C LEU A 27 -1.60 26.00 4.58
N ALA A 28 -0.43 25.39 4.75
CA ALA A 28 -0.32 23.96 5.06
C ALA A 28 0.38 23.72 6.40
N THR A 29 -0.18 22.82 7.22
CA THR A 29 0.41 22.38 8.51
C THR A 29 1.59 21.44 8.31
N ILE A 30 1.73 20.85 7.12
CA ILE A 30 2.72 19.83 6.78
C ILE A 30 2.58 18.62 7.71
N GLY A 31 1.38 18.04 7.79
CA GLY A 31 1.00 16.94 8.66
C GLY A 31 0.80 17.35 10.12
N HIS A 32 0.89 16.39 11.05
CA HIS A 32 0.76 16.65 12.48
C HIS A 32 1.85 17.57 12.99
N PHE A 33 1.46 18.65 13.66
CA PHE A 33 2.34 19.64 14.26
C PHE A 33 2.46 19.49 15.79
N MET A 34 1.66 18.60 16.39
CA MET A 34 1.73 18.23 17.81
C MET A 34 2.07 16.75 17.93
N GLU A 35 2.70 16.37 19.05
CA GLU A 35 3.01 15.00 19.41
C GLU A 35 2.56 14.71 20.83
N LEU A 36 2.16 13.46 21.10
CA LEU A 36 1.73 13.00 22.42
C LEU A 36 2.97 12.76 23.28
N GLU A 37 3.15 13.57 24.34
CA GLU A 37 4.26 13.45 25.29
C GLU A 37 3.94 12.57 26.49
N GLY A 38 2.67 12.46 26.87
CA GLY A 38 2.26 11.70 28.04
C GLY A 38 0.77 11.59 28.21
N ILE A 39 0.38 10.86 29.24
CA ILE A 39 -1.00 10.61 29.66
C ILE A 39 -1.10 10.91 31.15
N GLU A 40 -2.11 11.67 31.57
CA GLU A 40 -2.32 12.09 32.95
C GLU A 40 -3.61 11.51 33.54
N GLY A 41 -3.54 11.08 34.78
CA GLY A 41 -4.67 10.68 35.62
C GLY A 41 -5.40 9.40 35.15
N GLU A 42 -6.46 9.07 35.90
CA GLU A 42 -7.33 7.92 35.61
C GLU A 42 -8.28 8.14 34.44
N SER A 43 -8.43 9.40 34.03
CA SER A 43 -9.18 9.79 32.82
C SER A 43 -8.39 9.63 31.54
N PHE A 44 -7.12 9.20 31.62
CA PHE A 44 -6.20 9.05 30.48
C PHE A 44 -6.06 10.31 29.64
N THR A 45 -6.05 11.49 30.28
CA THR A 45 -5.97 12.78 29.58
C THR A 45 -4.66 12.90 28.82
N PRO A 46 -4.71 13.11 27.48
CA PRO A 46 -3.49 13.21 26.68
C PRO A 46 -2.79 14.55 26.86
N LYS A 47 -1.47 14.53 26.99
CA LYS A 47 -0.63 15.72 26.99
C LYS A 47 0.09 15.86 25.67
N PHE A 48 -0.25 16.90 24.91
CA PHE A 48 0.38 17.18 23.62
C PHE A 48 1.33 18.37 23.69
N ALA A 49 2.46 18.25 23.00
CA ALA A 49 3.40 19.35 22.79
C ALA A 49 3.60 19.64 21.31
N TYR A 50 4.04 20.85 20.99
CA TYR A 50 4.44 21.19 19.63
C TYR A 50 5.70 20.44 19.23
N LYS A 51 5.72 19.87 18.06
CA LYS A 51 6.95 19.41 17.42
C LYS A 51 7.90 20.59 17.24
N ALA A 52 9.15 20.43 17.67
CA ALA A 52 10.11 21.54 17.71
C ALA A 52 10.32 22.22 16.35
N ASP A 53 10.34 21.43 15.26
CA ASP A 53 10.50 21.88 13.87
C ASP A 53 9.26 22.57 13.29
N LYS A 54 8.08 22.44 13.93
CA LYS A 54 6.80 22.99 13.46
C LYS A 54 6.33 24.24 14.20
N LYS A 55 6.81 24.42 15.42
CA LYS A 55 6.30 25.42 16.35
C LYS A 55 6.27 26.84 15.77
N GLN A 56 7.37 27.29 15.17
CA GLN A 56 7.46 28.65 14.60
C GLN A 56 6.52 28.84 13.41
N GLN A 57 6.44 27.83 12.51
CA GLN A 57 5.55 27.86 11.36
C GLN A 57 4.08 27.98 11.79
N ILE A 58 3.66 27.18 12.79
CA ILE A 58 2.28 27.19 13.26
C ILE A 58 1.93 28.54 13.92
N TYR A 59 2.83 29.11 14.71
CA TYR A 59 2.60 30.46 15.27
C TYR A 59 2.42 31.51 14.15
N ALA A 60 3.26 31.47 13.11
CA ALA A 60 3.12 32.39 11.98
C ALA A 60 1.78 32.18 11.21
N MET A 61 1.28 30.95 11.16
CA MET A 61 -0.03 30.66 10.58
C MET A 61 -1.18 31.21 11.44
N ILE A 62 -1.12 31.03 12.77
CA ILE A 62 -2.10 31.56 13.71
C ILE A 62 -2.21 33.08 13.60
N GLU A 63 -1.07 33.79 13.53
CA GLU A 63 -1.06 35.26 13.36
C GLU A 63 -1.76 35.69 12.07
N GLN A 64 -1.60 34.94 10.98
CA GLN A 64 -2.28 35.25 9.72
C GLN A 64 -3.80 35.01 9.77
N CYS A 65 -4.28 34.16 10.68
CA CYS A 65 -5.69 33.85 10.84
C CYS A 65 -6.46 34.90 11.65
N LYS A 66 -5.79 35.88 12.30
CA LYS A 66 -6.45 36.91 13.11
C LYS A 66 -7.45 37.73 12.29
N ASN A 67 -8.68 37.80 12.82
CA ASN A 67 -9.82 38.53 12.21
C ASN A 67 -10.16 38.07 10.76
N LYS A 68 -9.79 36.82 10.40
CA LYS A 68 -10.05 36.23 9.07
C LYS A 68 -11.11 35.15 9.15
N ARG A 69 -11.80 34.93 8.03
CA ARG A 69 -12.62 33.74 7.80
C ARG A 69 -11.70 32.60 7.35
N VAL A 70 -11.62 31.59 8.19
CA VAL A 70 -10.70 30.47 7.99
C VAL A 70 -11.49 29.21 7.67
N CYS A 71 -11.16 28.55 6.56
CA CYS A 71 -11.68 27.24 6.23
C CYS A 71 -10.60 26.19 6.49
N ILE A 72 -10.84 25.26 7.40
CA ILE A 72 -9.97 24.12 7.65
C ILE A 72 -10.39 22.99 6.69
N ALA A 73 -9.54 22.69 5.72
CA ALA A 73 -9.76 21.69 4.67
C ALA A 73 -8.62 20.65 4.67
N THR A 74 -8.25 20.18 5.87
CA THR A 74 -7.39 18.99 6.04
C THR A 74 -8.10 17.75 5.51
N ASP A 75 -7.37 16.67 5.23
CA ASP A 75 -7.88 15.48 4.54
C ASP A 75 -9.16 14.92 5.19
N PRO A 76 -10.05 14.27 4.40
CA PRO A 76 -11.35 13.80 4.88
C PRO A 76 -11.24 12.45 5.60
N ASP A 77 -10.25 12.30 6.51
CA ASP A 77 -10.12 11.15 7.38
C ASP A 77 -9.95 11.58 8.85
N ARG A 78 -9.90 10.62 9.79
CA ARG A 78 -9.76 10.90 11.22
C ARG A 78 -8.47 11.63 11.56
N GLU A 79 -7.37 11.33 10.83
CA GLU A 79 -6.08 12.00 11.06
C GLU A 79 -6.14 13.45 10.59
N GLY A 80 -6.69 13.70 9.40
CA GLY A 80 -6.90 15.06 8.90
C GLY A 80 -7.87 15.85 9.77
N TYR A 81 -8.95 15.22 10.26
CA TYR A 81 -9.87 15.86 11.20
C TYR A 81 -9.15 16.25 12.50
N ALA A 82 -8.31 15.37 13.04
CA ALA A 82 -7.55 15.65 14.27
C ALA A 82 -6.55 16.81 14.10
N ILE A 83 -5.84 16.85 12.96
CA ILE A 83 -4.95 17.98 12.62
C ILE A 83 -5.78 19.28 12.57
N GLY A 84 -6.92 19.24 11.91
CA GLY A 84 -7.85 20.37 11.81
C GLY A 84 -8.37 20.82 13.17
N LYS A 85 -8.81 19.89 14.02
CA LYS A 85 -9.30 20.18 15.38
C LYS A 85 -8.21 20.76 16.28
N MET A 86 -7.00 20.22 16.23
CA MET A 86 -5.86 20.78 16.97
C MET A 86 -5.55 22.21 16.52
N PHE A 87 -5.65 22.50 15.21
CA PHE A 87 -5.43 23.84 14.70
C PHE A 87 -6.61 24.77 15.04
N TYR A 88 -7.85 24.30 14.95
CA TYR A 88 -9.04 25.01 15.37
C TYR A 88 -8.93 25.53 16.79
N GLU A 89 -8.48 24.72 17.75
CA GLU A 89 -8.29 25.11 19.15
C GLU A 89 -7.30 26.29 19.31
N LYS A 90 -6.38 26.47 18.37
CA LYS A 90 -5.41 27.57 18.41
C LYS A 90 -5.96 28.87 17.81
N ILE A 91 -6.95 28.78 16.92
CA ILE A 91 -7.45 29.96 16.19
C ILE A 91 -8.88 30.37 16.53
N LYS A 92 -9.67 29.52 17.22
CA LYS A 92 -11.11 29.77 17.49
C LYS A 92 -11.42 31.10 18.18
N ASN A 93 -10.47 31.63 18.99
CA ASN A 93 -10.63 32.89 19.72
C ASN A 93 -10.00 34.10 18.99
N VAL A 94 -9.31 33.89 17.88
CA VAL A 94 -8.61 34.97 17.14
C VAL A 94 -9.11 35.13 15.71
N ALA A 95 -9.63 34.07 15.10
CA ALA A 95 -10.25 34.12 13.80
C ALA A 95 -11.66 34.76 13.90
N LYS A 96 -12.13 35.33 12.79
CA LYS A 96 -13.51 35.89 12.71
C LYS A 96 -14.54 34.76 12.70
N GLU A 97 -14.32 33.74 11.90
CA GLU A 97 -15.15 32.52 11.77
C GLU A 97 -14.27 31.38 11.31
N VAL A 98 -14.56 30.15 11.75
CA VAL A 98 -13.84 28.97 11.34
C VAL A 98 -14.80 27.91 10.82
N PHE A 99 -14.54 27.42 9.61
CA PHE A 99 -15.33 26.39 8.92
C PHE A 99 -14.52 25.13 8.72
N ARG A 100 -15.19 24.00 8.56
CA ARG A 100 -14.63 22.72 8.11
C ARG A 100 -15.18 22.42 6.71
N ALA A 101 -14.28 22.20 5.74
CA ALA A 101 -14.62 21.66 4.44
C ALA A 101 -13.87 20.34 4.21
N GLU A 102 -14.43 19.46 3.39
CA GLU A 102 -13.82 18.18 3.01
C GLU A 102 -13.70 18.11 1.49
N PHE A 103 -12.46 17.87 1.02
CA PHE A 103 -12.16 17.76 -0.40
C PHE A 103 -11.84 16.30 -0.72
N HIS A 104 -12.80 15.58 -1.31
CA HIS A 104 -12.64 14.19 -1.75
C HIS A 104 -11.92 14.10 -3.09
N GLU A 105 -11.80 15.20 -3.82
CA GLU A 105 -10.99 15.36 -5.03
C GLU A 105 -10.48 16.81 -5.15
N ILE A 106 -9.30 16.99 -5.70
CA ILE A 106 -8.68 18.32 -5.85
C ILE A 106 -8.95 18.83 -7.29
N THR A 107 -10.23 18.96 -7.60
CA THR A 107 -10.76 19.53 -8.86
C THR A 107 -11.57 20.77 -8.54
N GLU A 108 -11.91 21.58 -9.56
CA GLU A 108 -12.76 22.76 -9.39
C GLU A 108 -14.12 22.36 -8.81
N SER A 109 -14.77 21.32 -9.38
CA SER A 109 -16.07 20.85 -8.89
C SER A 109 -15.98 20.28 -7.46
N GLY A 110 -14.93 19.49 -7.15
CA GLY A 110 -14.75 18.89 -5.82
C GLY A 110 -14.49 19.93 -4.74
N ILE A 111 -13.66 20.93 -5.02
CA ILE A 111 -13.37 22.03 -4.08
C ILE A 111 -14.61 22.90 -3.89
N THR A 112 -15.31 23.27 -4.97
CA THR A 112 -16.55 24.06 -4.89
C THR A 112 -17.59 23.36 -4.05
N ARG A 113 -17.86 22.08 -4.32
CA ARG A 113 -18.79 21.25 -3.53
C ARG A 113 -18.37 21.15 -2.05
N GLY A 114 -17.08 20.96 -1.77
CA GLY A 114 -16.57 20.91 -0.40
C GLY A 114 -16.77 22.23 0.34
N LEU A 115 -16.59 23.37 -0.34
CA LEU A 115 -16.83 24.69 0.25
C LEU A 115 -18.33 25.01 0.42
N GLU A 116 -19.18 24.56 -0.49
CA GLU A 116 -20.65 24.72 -0.39
C GLU A 116 -21.22 23.95 0.79
N ASN A 117 -20.69 22.75 1.05
CA ASN A 117 -21.09 21.88 2.16
C ASN A 117 -20.33 22.17 3.46
N ALA A 118 -19.48 23.19 3.50
CA ALA A 118 -18.70 23.50 4.69
C ALA A 118 -19.60 23.90 5.86
N LEU A 119 -19.31 23.32 7.03
CA LEU A 119 -19.99 23.61 8.29
C LEU A 119 -19.14 24.56 9.14
N LEU A 120 -19.76 25.32 10.05
CA LEU A 120 -19.02 25.91 11.15
C LEU A 120 -18.29 24.80 11.90
N PHE A 121 -17.02 25.01 12.23
CA PHE A 121 -16.20 23.96 12.81
C PHE A 121 -16.78 23.41 14.13
N GLU A 122 -17.41 24.26 14.90
CA GLU A 122 -18.10 23.89 16.17
C GLU A 122 -19.31 22.97 15.96
N ASN A 123 -19.90 22.96 14.77
CA ASN A 123 -21.05 22.12 14.42
C ASN A 123 -20.64 20.79 13.77
N THR A 124 -19.34 20.50 13.71
CA THR A 124 -18.85 19.22 13.18
C THR A 124 -18.87 18.14 14.25
N ASN A 125 -18.84 16.86 13.82
CA ASN A 125 -18.82 15.74 14.76
C ASN A 125 -17.44 15.60 15.43
N PHE A 126 -17.32 16.08 16.67
CA PHE A 126 -16.08 15.98 17.46
C PHE A 126 -15.69 14.56 17.85
N ASN A 127 -16.58 13.58 17.71
CA ASN A 127 -16.26 12.18 18.04
C ASN A 127 -15.23 11.56 17.07
N TYR A 128 -15.05 12.12 15.88
CA TYR A 128 -13.89 11.79 15.04
C TYR A 128 -12.57 12.11 15.75
N TYR A 129 -12.50 13.21 16.47
CA TYR A 129 -11.33 13.57 17.27
C TYR A 129 -11.18 12.67 18.49
N GLU A 130 -12.28 12.36 19.18
CA GLU A 130 -12.27 11.41 20.31
C GLU A 130 -11.78 10.03 19.88
N SER A 131 -12.23 9.54 18.72
CA SER A 131 -11.75 8.28 18.13
C SER A 131 -10.25 8.32 17.80
N PHE A 132 -9.76 9.44 17.26
CA PHE A 132 -8.32 9.67 17.03
C PHE A 132 -7.54 9.67 18.36
N LEU A 133 -8.05 10.37 19.40
CA LEU A 133 -7.44 10.38 20.72
C LEU A 133 -7.35 8.98 21.31
N ALA A 134 -8.48 8.24 21.30
CA ALA A 134 -8.56 6.87 21.82
C ALA A 134 -7.49 5.98 21.16
N ARG A 135 -7.35 6.09 19.84
CA ARG A 135 -6.33 5.37 19.09
C ARG A 135 -4.92 5.80 19.49
N SER A 136 -4.62 7.10 19.46
CA SER A 136 -3.28 7.62 19.72
C SER A 136 -2.83 7.32 21.14
N VAL A 137 -3.73 7.50 22.11
CA VAL A 137 -3.46 7.27 23.54
C VAL A 137 -3.31 5.78 23.83
N SER A 138 -4.17 4.91 23.26
CA SER A 138 -4.02 3.46 23.42
C SER A 138 -2.75 2.92 22.77
N ASP A 139 -2.40 3.39 21.57
CA ASP A 139 -1.17 2.98 20.89
C ASP A 139 0.08 3.43 21.68
N TYR A 140 0.04 4.63 22.29
CA TYR A 140 1.07 5.11 23.21
C TYR A 140 1.14 4.23 24.47
N TYR A 141 0.02 4.00 25.14
CA TYR A 141 -0.09 3.22 26.37
C TYR A 141 0.43 1.79 26.19
N ILE A 142 -0.07 1.10 25.16
CA ILE A 142 0.34 -0.26 24.81
C ILE A 142 1.83 -0.30 24.43
N GLY A 143 2.27 0.61 23.58
CA GLY A 143 3.66 0.67 23.11
C GLY A 143 4.67 0.90 24.24
N TYR A 144 4.35 1.79 25.19
CA TYR A 144 5.19 2.08 26.33
C TYR A 144 5.18 0.99 27.40
N THR A 145 4.14 0.16 27.45
CA THR A 145 4.06 -1.00 28.34
C THR A 145 4.78 -2.21 27.75
N LEU A 146 4.47 -2.56 26.51
CA LEU A 146 4.90 -3.84 25.93
C LEU A 146 6.30 -3.78 25.29
N SER A 147 6.73 -2.62 24.76
CA SER A 147 8.04 -2.56 24.11
C SER A 147 9.21 -2.68 25.11
N PRO A 148 9.19 -2.06 26.31
CA PRO A 148 10.18 -2.31 27.35
C PRO A 148 10.18 -3.77 27.84
N TYR A 149 8.99 -4.34 28.10
CA TYR A 149 8.85 -5.74 28.48
C TYR A 149 9.51 -6.68 27.44
N LEU A 150 9.21 -6.47 26.18
CA LEU A 150 9.82 -7.24 25.08
C LEU A 150 11.35 -7.05 25.04
N GLY A 151 11.83 -5.82 25.25
CA GLY A 151 13.26 -5.50 25.29
C GLY A 151 14.00 -6.24 26.41
N ASP A 152 13.40 -6.35 27.58
CA ASP A 152 13.94 -7.08 28.73
C ASP A 152 13.95 -8.59 28.46
N CYS A 153 12.86 -9.16 27.91
CA CYS A 153 12.80 -10.58 27.53
C CYS A 153 13.82 -10.97 26.44
N LEU A 154 14.09 -10.06 25.50
CA LEU A 154 15.07 -10.26 24.44
C LEU A 154 16.50 -9.91 24.85
N GLN A 155 16.70 -9.36 26.05
CA GLN A 155 17.97 -8.80 26.51
C GLN A 155 18.55 -7.76 25.54
N GLN A 156 17.68 -7.11 24.78
CA GLN A 156 18.02 -6.11 23.77
C GLN A 156 17.02 -4.97 23.83
N ARG A 157 17.37 -3.88 24.53
CA ARG A 157 16.47 -2.73 24.74
C ARG A 157 16.24 -1.85 23.51
N LYS A 158 17.17 -1.83 22.54
CA LYS A 158 17.05 -1.00 21.33
C LYS A 158 16.56 -1.83 20.14
N GLY A 159 15.78 -1.21 19.25
CA GLY A 159 15.37 -1.81 18.00
C GLY A 159 14.14 -2.72 18.09
N ASN A 160 13.54 -2.89 19.28
CA ASN A 160 12.35 -3.71 19.49
C ASN A 160 11.12 -2.86 19.77
N SER A 161 9.98 -3.28 19.28
CA SER A 161 8.69 -2.68 19.62
C SER A 161 7.57 -3.70 19.50
N ALA A 162 6.56 -3.52 20.32
CA ALA A 162 5.29 -4.20 20.21
C ALA A 162 4.17 -3.16 20.12
N GLY A 163 3.06 -3.52 19.50
CA GLY A 163 1.94 -2.60 19.36
C GLY A 163 0.69 -3.30 18.86
N ARG A 164 -0.43 -2.63 19.07
CA ARG A 164 -1.79 -3.10 18.88
C ARG A 164 -2.05 -3.77 17.53
N VAL A 165 -1.47 -3.29 16.45
CA VAL A 165 -1.64 -3.84 15.10
C VAL A 165 -0.38 -4.56 14.62
N GLN A 166 0.79 -4.03 14.94
CA GLN A 166 2.07 -4.59 14.51
C GLN A 166 2.25 -6.04 14.99
N THR A 167 1.91 -6.33 16.24
CA THR A 167 2.13 -7.67 16.82
C THR A 167 1.18 -8.71 16.24
N PRO A 168 -0.14 -8.48 16.09
CA PRO A 168 -1.03 -9.41 15.40
C PRO A 168 -0.68 -9.63 13.91
N CYS A 169 -0.21 -8.60 13.21
CA CYS A 169 0.30 -8.77 11.84
C CYS A 169 1.47 -9.76 11.81
N LEU A 170 2.42 -9.62 12.73
CA LEU A 170 3.54 -10.55 12.84
C LEU A 170 3.07 -11.98 13.19
N LYS A 171 2.07 -12.10 14.09
CA LYS A 171 1.46 -13.39 14.47
C LYS A 171 0.93 -14.15 13.26
N LEU A 172 0.15 -13.49 12.39
CA LEU A 172 -0.37 -14.11 11.17
C LEU A 172 0.74 -14.63 10.25
N ILE A 173 1.85 -13.91 10.13
CA ILE A 173 3.00 -14.33 9.31
C ILE A 173 3.70 -15.54 9.96
N VAL A 174 3.95 -15.50 11.28
CA VAL A 174 4.59 -16.60 12.03
C VAL A 174 3.74 -17.87 11.97
N ASP A 175 2.41 -17.75 12.10
CA ASP A 175 1.50 -18.89 12.03
C ASP A 175 1.51 -19.53 10.63
N ARG A 176 1.56 -18.71 9.58
CA ARG A 176 1.68 -19.20 8.21
C ARG A 176 2.99 -19.96 7.99
N ASP A 177 4.09 -19.44 8.52
CA ASP A 177 5.39 -20.11 8.42
C ASP A 177 5.42 -21.44 9.19
N LYS A 178 4.78 -21.49 10.39
CA LYS A 178 4.60 -22.73 11.16
C LYS A 178 3.76 -23.76 10.39
N GLU A 179 2.68 -23.32 9.75
CA GLU A 179 1.81 -24.16 8.92
C GLU A 179 2.57 -24.76 7.72
N ILE A 180 3.38 -23.94 7.05
CA ILE A 180 4.25 -24.38 5.94
C ILE A 180 5.28 -25.38 6.43
N ALA A 181 5.95 -25.11 7.55
CA ALA A 181 6.96 -25.99 8.12
C ALA A 181 6.35 -27.35 8.54
N SER A 182 5.18 -27.32 9.17
CA SER A 182 4.46 -28.54 9.57
C SER A 182 4.09 -29.41 8.37
N PHE A 183 3.61 -28.78 7.27
CA PHE A 183 3.31 -29.50 6.05
C PHE A 183 4.59 -30.10 5.42
N LYS A 184 5.68 -29.34 5.37
CA LYS A 184 6.97 -29.82 4.83
C LYS A 184 7.51 -31.01 5.60
N ALA A 185 7.26 -31.08 6.90
CA ALA A 185 7.66 -32.19 7.77
C ALA A 185 6.84 -33.47 7.60
N LEU A 186 5.68 -33.41 6.91
CA LEU A 186 4.88 -34.60 6.64
C LEU A 186 5.66 -35.63 5.78
N PRO A 187 5.44 -36.93 5.98
CA PRO A 187 5.96 -37.95 5.08
C PRO A 187 5.48 -37.76 3.65
N GLU A 188 6.27 -38.17 2.67
CA GLU A 188 5.90 -38.06 1.24
C GLU A 188 4.56 -38.77 0.94
N SER A 189 4.27 -39.91 1.57
CA SER A 189 3.01 -40.63 1.43
C SER A 189 1.77 -39.80 1.78
N GLN A 190 1.90 -38.86 2.71
CA GLN A 190 0.80 -37.95 3.08
C GLN A 190 0.68 -36.72 2.18
N LYS A 191 1.74 -36.40 1.44
CA LYS A 191 1.80 -35.27 0.50
C LYS A 191 1.31 -35.62 -0.90
N VAL A 192 1.06 -36.88 -1.17
CA VAL A 192 0.71 -37.38 -2.49
C VAL A 192 -0.66 -38.08 -2.43
N SER A 193 -1.41 -37.94 -3.50
CA SER A 193 -2.56 -38.76 -3.84
C SER A 193 -2.49 -39.12 -5.32
N TYR A 194 -3.27 -40.11 -5.70
CA TYR A 194 -3.33 -40.59 -7.09
C TYR A 194 -4.73 -40.39 -7.62
N GLN A 195 -4.85 -40.01 -8.88
CA GLN A 195 -6.11 -39.83 -9.57
C GLN A 195 -6.03 -40.52 -10.94
N ILE A 196 -7.11 -41.18 -11.35
CA ILE A 196 -7.23 -41.71 -12.71
C ILE A 196 -7.84 -40.63 -13.58
N GLN A 197 -7.24 -40.39 -14.72
CA GLN A 197 -7.68 -39.42 -15.70
C GLN A 197 -7.79 -40.06 -17.08
N ALA A 198 -8.82 -39.66 -17.81
CA ALA A 198 -8.93 -39.95 -19.22
C ALA A 198 -8.79 -38.64 -20.02
N LYS A 199 -8.33 -38.72 -21.27
CA LYS A 199 -8.18 -37.57 -22.16
C LYS A 199 -8.99 -37.75 -23.43
N ILE A 200 -9.62 -36.70 -23.89
CA ILE A 200 -10.31 -36.60 -25.17
C ILE A 200 -9.85 -35.33 -25.88
N TYR A 201 -10.15 -35.20 -27.20
CA TYR A 201 -9.98 -33.94 -27.91
C TYR A 201 -11.29 -33.15 -27.95
N ASP A 202 -11.19 -31.82 -27.91
CA ASP A 202 -12.27 -30.92 -28.29
C ASP A 202 -12.31 -30.74 -29.83
N GLU A 203 -13.24 -29.91 -30.34
CA GLU A 203 -13.40 -29.59 -31.76
C GLU A 203 -12.15 -28.91 -32.37
N HIS A 204 -11.31 -28.31 -31.57
CA HIS A 204 -10.09 -27.63 -31.96
C HIS A 204 -8.83 -28.46 -31.77
N ASN A 205 -8.96 -29.77 -31.55
CA ASN A 205 -7.88 -30.68 -31.21
C ASN A 205 -7.12 -30.33 -29.92
N LYS A 206 -7.77 -29.67 -28.99
CA LYS A 206 -7.24 -29.39 -27.68
C LYS A 206 -7.57 -30.54 -26.73
N GLU A 207 -6.60 -30.98 -25.95
CA GLU A 207 -6.81 -32.01 -24.91
C GLU A 207 -7.74 -31.52 -23.81
N VAL A 208 -8.77 -32.32 -23.49
CA VAL A 208 -9.69 -32.15 -22.37
C VAL A 208 -9.52 -33.33 -21.43
N VAL A 209 -9.26 -33.03 -20.15
CA VAL A 209 -9.04 -34.03 -19.12
C VAL A 209 -10.33 -34.37 -18.43
N LEU A 210 -10.66 -35.68 -18.40
CA LEU A 210 -11.78 -36.25 -17.68
C LEU A 210 -11.23 -36.86 -16.38
N ARG A 211 -11.81 -36.52 -15.22
CA ARG A 211 -11.37 -36.99 -13.92
C ARG A 211 -12.29 -38.10 -13.38
N HIS A 212 -11.72 -39.17 -12.86
CA HIS A 212 -12.46 -40.26 -12.23
C HIS A 212 -13.31 -39.74 -11.06
N CYS A 213 -14.57 -40.13 -11.01
CA CYS A 213 -15.52 -39.67 -10.03
C CYS A 213 -16.55 -40.76 -9.68
N ASP A 214 -17.34 -40.57 -8.62
CA ASP A 214 -18.51 -41.34 -8.32
C ASP A 214 -19.75 -40.89 -9.16
N GLU A 215 -20.83 -41.58 -9.04
CA GLU A 215 -22.10 -41.25 -9.74
C GLU A 215 -22.65 -39.86 -9.32
N LYS A 216 -22.29 -39.37 -8.13
CA LYS A 216 -22.64 -38.02 -7.63
C LYS A 216 -21.67 -36.95 -8.11
N ARG A 217 -20.75 -37.28 -9.03
CA ARG A 217 -19.72 -36.39 -9.58
C ARG A 217 -18.66 -35.95 -8.57
N LYS A 218 -18.49 -36.61 -7.42
CA LYS A 218 -17.42 -36.36 -6.49
C LYS A 218 -16.14 -37.04 -6.97
N GLU A 219 -15.04 -36.31 -7.09
CA GLU A 219 -13.75 -36.85 -7.53
C GLU A 219 -13.25 -37.92 -6.59
N ILE A 220 -12.76 -39.04 -7.16
CA ILE A 220 -12.15 -40.13 -6.45
C ILE A 220 -10.63 -39.94 -6.51
N LYS A 221 -10.01 -39.88 -5.35
CA LYS A 221 -8.56 -39.84 -5.18
C LYS A 221 -8.12 -41.02 -4.33
N PHE A 222 -7.02 -41.64 -4.72
CA PHE A 222 -6.45 -42.82 -4.06
C PHE A 222 -5.26 -42.41 -3.20
N GLU A 223 -5.13 -43.03 -2.05
CA GLU A 223 -4.02 -42.75 -1.12
C GLU A 223 -2.72 -43.48 -1.50
N SER A 224 -2.84 -44.58 -2.23
CA SER A 224 -1.66 -45.34 -2.72
C SER A 224 -1.74 -45.58 -4.23
N GLN A 225 -0.57 -45.83 -4.80
CA GLN A 225 -0.41 -46.17 -6.21
C GLN A 225 -1.05 -47.52 -6.54
N GLU A 226 -0.95 -48.48 -5.67
CA GLU A 226 -1.49 -49.83 -5.83
C GLU A 226 -3.02 -49.79 -5.95
N GLN A 227 -3.68 -49.01 -5.11
CA GLN A 227 -5.12 -48.81 -5.19
C GLN A 227 -5.58 -48.20 -6.51
N ALA A 228 -4.85 -47.18 -6.99
CA ALA A 228 -5.15 -46.55 -8.26
C ALA A 228 -4.91 -47.49 -9.46
N LEU A 229 -3.84 -48.27 -9.42
CA LEU A 229 -3.49 -49.25 -10.47
C LEU A 229 -4.52 -50.38 -10.52
N ALA A 230 -4.99 -50.88 -9.37
CA ALA A 230 -6.01 -51.91 -9.33
C ALA A 230 -7.31 -51.53 -10.06
N VAL A 231 -7.66 -50.23 -10.02
CA VAL A 231 -8.82 -49.68 -10.76
C VAL A 231 -8.47 -49.38 -12.21
N LEU A 232 -7.25 -48.91 -12.49
CA LEU A 232 -6.82 -48.50 -13.83
C LEU A 232 -6.60 -49.69 -14.76
N GLU A 233 -5.96 -50.77 -14.29
CA GLU A 233 -5.57 -51.93 -15.12
C GLU A 233 -6.76 -52.51 -15.93
N PRO A 234 -7.94 -52.77 -15.35
CA PRO A 234 -9.08 -53.25 -16.11
C PRO A 234 -9.63 -52.25 -17.16
N LEU A 235 -9.27 -50.94 -17.05
CA LEU A 235 -9.75 -49.88 -17.92
C LEU A 235 -8.79 -49.58 -19.08
N LYS A 236 -7.52 -49.99 -19.02
CA LYS A 236 -6.48 -49.63 -20.01
C LYS A 236 -6.82 -49.98 -21.47
N GLU A 237 -7.58 -51.03 -21.69
CA GLU A 237 -7.98 -51.45 -23.04
C GLU A 237 -9.14 -50.64 -23.60
N CYS A 238 -9.77 -49.79 -22.77
CA CYS A 238 -10.91 -49.01 -23.19
C CYS A 238 -10.46 -47.87 -24.11
N LYS A 239 -11.01 -47.83 -25.34
CA LYS A 239 -10.73 -46.79 -26.34
C LYS A 239 -11.85 -45.76 -26.46
N ARG A 240 -12.92 -45.94 -25.72
CA ARG A 240 -14.12 -45.11 -25.87
C ARG A 240 -14.76 -44.83 -24.52
N ALA A 241 -15.41 -43.67 -24.43
CA ALA A 241 -16.25 -43.29 -23.31
C ALA A 241 -17.66 -42.94 -23.79
N LEU A 242 -18.69 -43.31 -23.04
CA LEU A 242 -20.08 -42.96 -23.28
C LEU A 242 -20.41 -41.68 -22.50
N VAL A 243 -21.03 -40.73 -23.15
CA VAL A 243 -21.56 -39.50 -22.50
C VAL A 243 -22.87 -39.86 -21.81
N LEU A 244 -22.86 -39.82 -20.46
CA LEU A 244 -24.06 -40.13 -19.63
C LEU A 244 -24.95 -38.92 -19.44
N ASP A 245 -24.38 -37.77 -19.19
CA ASP A 245 -25.16 -36.57 -18.87
C ASP A 245 -24.35 -35.30 -19.19
N ILE A 246 -25.06 -34.27 -19.65
CA ILE A 246 -24.51 -32.94 -19.96
C ILE A 246 -25.39 -31.89 -19.28
N LYS A 247 -24.84 -31.13 -18.36
CA LYS A 247 -25.52 -30.00 -17.76
C LYS A 247 -24.98 -28.71 -18.33
N HIS A 248 -25.82 -27.93 -18.94
CA HIS A 248 -25.50 -26.60 -19.44
C HIS A 248 -25.89 -25.55 -18.39
N SER A 249 -25.02 -24.59 -18.19
CA SER A 249 -25.27 -23.41 -17.37
C SER A 249 -24.57 -22.19 -17.93
N THR A 250 -25.09 -21.03 -17.59
CA THR A 250 -24.48 -19.76 -17.93
C THR A 250 -23.84 -19.18 -16.68
N ILE A 251 -22.57 -18.81 -16.78
CA ILE A 251 -21.84 -18.12 -15.71
C ILE A 251 -21.70 -16.67 -16.10
N SER A 252 -22.21 -15.80 -15.23
CA SER A 252 -22.05 -14.34 -15.35
C SER A 252 -20.89 -13.92 -14.51
N ASN A 253 -19.82 -13.41 -15.13
CA ASN A 253 -18.67 -12.84 -14.44
C ASN A 253 -18.81 -11.31 -14.39
N PRO A 254 -19.15 -10.73 -13.21
CA PRO A 254 -19.35 -9.30 -13.09
C PRO A 254 -18.04 -8.54 -13.26
N PRO A 255 -18.07 -7.28 -13.70
CA PRO A 255 -16.89 -6.45 -13.77
C PRO A 255 -16.31 -6.22 -12.38
N PRO A 256 -14.99 -5.97 -12.30
CA PRO A 256 -14.33 -5.71 -11.03
C PRO A 256 -14.87 -4.40 -10.42
N LYS A 257 -15.04 -4.38 -9.11
CA LYS A 257 -15.45 -3.17 -8.40
C LYS A 257 -14.39 -2.07 -8.47
N PRO A 258 -14.78 -0.79 -8.35
CA PRO A 258 -13.84 0.31 -8.20
C PRO A 258 -12.84 0.07 -7.08
N PHE A 259 -11.67 0.68 -7.18
CA PHE A 259 -10.63 0.50 -6.17
C PHE A 259 -11.02 1.11 -4.82
N ILE A 260 -10.74 0.35 -3.77
CA ILE A 260 -10.55 0.82 -2.40
C ILE A 260 -9.07 0.75 -2.04
N THR A 261 -8.66 1.29 -0.90
CA THR A 261 -7.24 1.31 -0.51
C THR A 261 -6.60 -0.08 -0.56
N SER A 262 -7.22 -1.09 0.03
CA SER A 262 -6.67 -2.46 0.07
C SER A 262 -6.51 -3.07 -1.32
N SER A 263 -7.53 -2.96 -2.17
CA SER A 263 -7.49 -3.51 -3.52
C SER A 263 -6.53 -2.75 -4.45
N LEU A 264 -6.35 -1.44 -4.26
CA LEU A 264 -5.33 -0.67 -4.99
C LEU A 264 -3.91 -1.08 -4.59
N LEU A 265 -3.63 -1.23 -3.29
CA LEU A 265 -2.33 -1.70 -2.79
C LEU A 265 -1.99 -3.09 -3.33
N LYS A 266 -2.98 -4.01 -3.35
CA LYS A 266 -2.83 -5.33 -3.95
C LYS A 266 -2.52 -5.24 -5.45
N ALA A 267 -3.29 -4.47 -6.20
CA ALA A 267 -3.12 -4.36 -7.64
C ALA A 267 -1.78 -3.70 -8.01
N GLY A 268 -1.35 -2.67 -7.29
CA GLY A 268 -0.04 -2.04 -7.46
C GLY A 268 1.11 -3.03 -7.22
N SER A 269 0.98 -3.88 -6.22
CA SER A 269 2.00 -4.89 -5.94
C SER A 269 1.98 -6.04 -6.96
N SER A 270 0.82 -6.61 -7.29
CA SER A 270 0.72 -7.78 -8.17
C SER A 270 0.95 -7.46 -9.65
N GLN A 271 0.52 -6.28 -10.12
CA GLN A 271 0.56 -5.93 -11.55
C GLN A 271 1.74 -5.02 -11.91
N LEU A 272 2.17 -4.15 -10.97
CA LEU A 272 3.24 -3.18 -11.21
C LEU A 272 4.53 -3.46 -10.42
N ALA A 273 4.55 -4.53 -9.63
CA ALA A 273 5.66 -4.90 -8.74
C ALA A 273 6.08 -3.79 -7.75
N LEU A 274 5.15 -2.89 -7.40
CA LEU A 274 5.36 -1.85 -6.40
C LEU A 274 5.22 -2.43 -4.99
N SER A 275 5.97 -1.91 -4.03
CA SER A 275 5.63 -2.17 -2.62
C SER A 275 4.32 -1.46 -2.24
N THR A 276 3.69 -1.92 -1.17
CA THR A 276 2.47 -1.26 -0.64
C THR A 276 2.73 0.21 -0.29
N GLN A 277 3.91 0.52 0.24
CA GLN A 277 4.33 1.89 0.52
C GLN A 277 4.50 2.72 -0.75
N GLN A 278 5.19 2.21 -1.78
CA GLN A 278 5.36 2.91 -3.06
C GLN A 278 4.00 3.17 -3.73
N THR A 279 3.11 2.17 -3.73
CA THR A 279 1.76 2.33 -4.28
C THR A 279 1.01 3.47 -3.58
N GLN A 280 1.08 3.54 -2.25
CA GLN A 280 0.44 4.63 -1.51
C GLN A 280 1.09 5.99 -1.79
N GLU A 281 2.40 6.07 -1.87
CA GLU A 281 3.13 7.31 -2.18
C GLU A 281 2.78 7.84 -3.58
N TYR A 282 2.73 6.98 -4.59
CA TYR A 282 2.33 7.38 -5.94
C TYR A 282 0.84 7.75 -6.02
N ALA A 283 -0.04 7.00 -5.36
CA ALA A 283 -1.45 7.35 -5.29
C ALA A 283 -1.67 8.72 -4.60
N GLN A 284 -0.91 9.01 -3.53
CA GLN A 284 -0.94 10.32 -2.88
C GLN A 284 -0.52 11.45 -3.82
N LYS A 285 0.54 11.26 -4.61
CA LYS A 285 0.95 12.24 -5.64
C LYS A 285 -0.14 12.49 -6.67
N LEU A 286 -0.79 11.42 -7.15
CA LEU A 286 -1.89 11.53 -8.12
C LEU A 286 -3.11 12.27 -7.54
N PHE A 287 -3.46 11.99 -6.28
CA PHE A 287 -4.52 12.71 -5.57
C PHE A 287 -4.20 14.20 -5.38
N GLU A 288 -3.00 14.52 -4.93
CA GLU A 288 -2.56 15.91 -4.74
C GLU A 288 -2.51 16.71 -6.05
N ALA A 289 -2.20 16.03 -7.16
CA ALA A 289 -2.31 16.59 -8.51
C ALA A 289 -3.77 16.71 -8.98
N GLY A 290 -4.75 16.17 -8.24
CA GLY A 290 -6.17 16.19 -8.55
C GLY A 290 -6.55 15.31 -9.74
N LEU A 291 -5.82 14.22 -9.95
CA LEU A 291 -6.03 13.27 -11.04
C LEU A 291 -6.89 12.07 -10.63
N ILE A 292 -6.90 11.76 -9.34
CA ILE A 292 -7.73 10.73 -8.73
C ILE A 292 -8.43 11.27 -7.48
N THR A 293 -9.45 10.56 -7.02
CA THR A 293 -10.13 10.81 -5.75
C THR A 293 -9.24 10.44 -4.56
N TYR A 294 -9.70 10.78 -3.33
CA TYR A 294 -8.99 10.49 -2.09
C TYR A 294 -8.69 8.99 -1.94
N ILE A 295 -7.47 8.69 -1.49
CA ILE A 295 -6.90 7.33 -1.57
C ILE A 295 -7.13 6.46 -0.33
N ARG A 296 -7.56 7.04 0.79
CA ARG A 296 -7.80 6.30 2.05
C ARG A 296 -9.29 6.07 2.22
N THR A 297 -9.81 5.08 1.53
CA THR A 297 -11.23 4.74 1.50
C THR A 297 -11.45 3.24 1.47
N ASP A 298 -12.52 2.80 2.10
CA ASP A 298 -13.10 1.46 2.00
C ASP A 298 -14.44 1.47 1.23
N ALA A 299 -14.83 2.62 0.69
CA ALA A 299 -16.03 2.79 -0.12
C ALA A 299 -15.78 2.35 -1.56
N GLU A 300 -16.68 1.54 -2.10
CA GLU A 300 -16.72 1.11 -3.51
C GLU A 300 -17.66 2.01 -4.36
N THR A 301 -18.30 3.00 -3.74
CA THR A 301 -19.29 3.89 -4.37
C THR A 301 -18.64 4.92 -5.28
N LEU A 302 -19.34 5.25 -6.36
CA LEU A 302 -18.98 6.36 -7.26
C LEU A 302 -20.07 7.44 -7.16
N SER A 303 -19.67 8.71 -7.16
CA SER A 303 -20.66 9.81 -7.09
C SER A 303 -21.54 9.83 -8.32
N GLN A 304 -22.79 10.27 -8.13
CA GLN A 304 -23.77 10.42 -9.19
C GLN A 304 -23.26 11.34 -10.30
N GLU A 305 -22.64 12.47 -9.91
CA GLU A 305 -22.03 13.43 -10.85
C GLU A 305 -20.97 12.75 -11.75
N PHE A 306 -20.07 11.94 -11.16
CA PHE A 306 -19.08 11.22 -11.93
C PHE A 306 -19.70 10.18 -12.86
N LEU A 307 -20.69 9.42 -12.37
CA LEU A 307 -21.39 8.40 -13.18
C LEU A 307 -22.07 9.02 -14.40
N GLU A 308 -22.68 10.20 -14.27
CA GLU A 308 -23.31 10.92 -15.38
C GLU A 308 -22.27 11.41 -16.39
N LYS A 309 -21.18 12.00 -15.92
CA LYS A 309 -20.07 12.43 -16.80
C LYS A 309 -19.42 11.25 -17.52
N ALA A 310 -19.17 10.16 -16.80
CA ALA A 310 -18.57 8.97 -17.36
C ALA A 310 -19.49 8.30 -18.40
N GLU A 311 -20.78 8.19 -18.11
CA GLU A 311 -21.75 7.65 -19.08
C GLU A 311 -21.80 8.50 -20.35
N SER A 312 -21.94 9.81 -20.20
CA SER A 312 -21.99 10.73 -21.34
C SER A 312 -20.73 10.67 -22.21
N PHE A 313 -19.55 10.49 -21.61
CA PHE A 313 -18.28 10.45 -22.31
C PHE A 313 -17.94 9.06 -22.88
N TYR A 314 -18.07 7.98 -22.08
CA TYR A 314 -17.57 6.66 -22.46
C TYR A 314 -18.59 5.78 -23.20
N LYS A 315 -19.88 5.97 -22.99
CA LYS A 315 -20.91 5.20 -23.69
C LYS A 315 -20.85 5.36 -25.23
N PRO A 316 -20.58 6.54 -25.81
CA PRO A 316 -20.36 6.69 -27.24
C PRO A 316 -19.08 6.00 -27.74
N ILE A 317 -18.04 5.88 -26.89
CA ILE A 317 -16.77 5.21 -27.24
C ILE A 317 -16.91 3.69 -27.15
N TYR A 318 -17.66 3.19 -26.17
CA TYR A 318 -17.88 1.76 -25.89
C TYR A 318 -19.36 1.38 -25.91
N PRO A 319 -20.11 1.60 -27.02
CA PRO A 319 -21.59 1.53 -27.04
C PRO A 319 -22.14 0.17 -26.63
N ASN A 320 -21.41 -0.92 -26.94
CA ASN A 320 -21.83 -2.29 -26.63
C ASN A 320 -21.23 -2.85 -25.34
N LEU A 321 -20.24 -2.18 -24.75
CA LEU A 321 -19.47 -2.67 -23.60
C LEU A 321 -19.75 -1.87 -22.32
N TYR A 322 -20.14 -0.58 -22.44
CA TYR A 322 -20.43 0.27 -21.29
C TYR A 322 -21.81 -0.01 -20.72
N GLU A 323 -21.88 -0.17 -19.39
CA GLU A 323 -23.12 -0.31 -18.62
C GLU A 323 -22.93 0.38 -17.27
N ARG A 324 -23.66 1.49 -17.08
CA ARG A 324 -23.60 2.24 -15.79
C ARG A 324 -23.95 1.37 -14.63
N ARG A 325 -23.08 1.34 -13.60
CA ARG A 325 -23.27 0.59 -12.35
C ARG A 325 -23.10 1.47 -11.14
N ALA A 326 -24.06 1.39 -10.25
CA ALA A 326 -23.98 1.96 -8.91
C ALA A 326 -23.57 0.86 -7.92
N TYR A 327 -22.55 1.13 -7.13
CA TYR A 327 -22.09 0.25 -6.06
C TYR A 327 -22.62 0.77 -4.72
N LYS A 328 -23.09 -0.13 -3.86
CA LYS A 328 -23.60 0.25 -2.54
C LYS A 328 -22.45 0.38 -1.55
N ALA A 329 -22.53 1.35 -0.65
CA ALA A 329 -21.64 1.45 0.49
C ALA A 329 -21.80 0.25 1.42
N LYS A 330 -20.70 -0.25 1.96
CA LYS A 330 -20.73 -1.36 2.94
C LYS A 330 -21.20 -0.91 4.33
N ASN A 331 -20.94 0.35 4.70
CA ASN A 331 -21.22 0.94 6.01
C ASN A 331 -21.65 2.39 5.87
N SER A 332 -22.33 2.96 6.88
CA SER A 332 -22.74 4.37 6.90
C SER A 332 -21.58 5.37 6.82
N GLN A 333 -20.39 5.02 7.29
CA GLN A 333 -19.18 5.84 7.11
C GLN A 333 -18.67 5.80 5.66
N ALA A 334 -18.88 4.70 4.95
CA ALA A 334 -18.54 4.56 3.53
C ALA A 334 -19.50 5.35 2.62
N GLU A 335 -20.68 5.78 3.11
CA GLU A 335 -21.60 6.62 2.33
C GLU A 335 -21.06 8.03 2.09
N ALA A 336 -20.20 8.53 2.99
CA ALA A 336 -19.59 9.87 2.85
C ALA A 336 -18.33 9.86 1.95
N HIS A 337 -17.80 8.68 1.60
CA HIS A 337 -16.58 8.53 0.81
C HIS A 337 -16.87 7.92 -0.56
N GLU A 338 -16.04 8.28 -1.54
CA GLU A 338 -16.02 7.64 -2.85
C GLU A 338 -14.89 6.61 -2.95
N ALA A 339 -15.02 5.71 -3.94
CA ALA A 339 -13.94 4.83 -4.37
C ALA A 339 -12.77 5.62 -4.97
N ILE A 340 -11.61 4.97 -5.06
CA ILE A 340 -10.45 5.53 -5.76
C ILE A 340 -10.70 5.40 -7.27
N ARG A 341 -10.89 6.52 -7.93
CA ARG A 341 -11.19 6.65 -9.36
C ARG A 341 -10.48 7.84 -9.99
N ILE A 342 -10.47 7.87 -11.32
CA ILE A 342 -10.06 9.07 -12.05
C ILE A 342 -11.05 10.21 -11.82
N THR A 343 -10.56 11.45 -11.89
CA THR A 343 -11.37 12.67 -11.71
C THR A 343 -11.81 13.30 -13.04
N HIS A 344 -11.08 13.01 -14.13
CA HIS A 344 -11.31 13.57 -15.45
C HIS A 344 -11.57 12.46 -16.46
N CYS A 345 -12.61 12.63 -17.28
CA CYS A 345 -12.87 11.73 -18.40
C CYS A 345 -12.02 12.15 -19.62
N HIS A 346 -11.26 11.23 -20.16
CA HIS A 346 -10.48 11.36 -21.39
C HIS A 346 -10.32 9.99 -22.06
N LYS A 347 -9.83 9.92 -23.30
CA LYS A 347 -9.57 8.64 -23.95
C LYS A 347 -8.32 7.99 -23.36
N PHE A 348 -8.28 6.66 -23.33
CA PHE A 348 -7.15 5.93 -22.77
C PHE A 348 -5.84 6.22 -23.52
N GLU A 349 -5.91 6.41 -24.85
CA GLU A 349 -4.78 6.75 -25.70
C GLU A 349 -4.14 8.09 -25.34
N ASP A 350 -4.95 9.06 -24.88
CA ASP A 350 -4.50 10.41 -24.52
C ASP A 350 -3.88 10.48 -23.11
N THR A 351 -3.91 9.36 -22.35
CA THR A 351 -3.47 9.32 -20.94
C THR A 351 -2.04 9.82 -20.74
N GLN A 352 -1.13 9.47 -21.66
CA GLN A 352 0.27 9.85 -21.52
C GLN A 352 0.47 11.38 -21.63
N GLU A 353 -0.20 11.99 -22.58
CA GLU A 353 -0.15 13.45 -22.78
C GLU A 353 -0.83 14.16 -21.61
N PHE A 354 -2.01 13.69 -21.19
CA PHE A 354 -2.73 14.23 -20.04
C PHE A 354 -1.87 14.24 -18.76
N LEU A 355 -1.16 13.14 -18.46
CA LEU A 355 -0.29 13.05 -17.29
C LEU A 355 0.92 13.97 -17.39
N ASN A 356 1.53 14.10 -18.58
CA ASN A 356 2.65 15.01 -18.81
C ASN A 356 2.22 16.47 -18.60
N GLN A 357 1.05 16.87 -19.09
CA GLN A 357 0.47 18.21 -18.86
C GLN A 357 0.20 18.48 -17.38
N ALA A 358 -0.19 17.44 -16.62
CA ALA A 358 -0.38 17.51 -15.17
C ALA A 358 0.95 17.47 -14.37
N GLY A 359 2.10 17.36 -15.04
CA GLY A 359 3.42 17.33 -14.39
C GLY A 359 3.80 15.99 -13.78
N ILE A 360 3.09 14.91 -14.12
CA ILE A 360 3.42 13.54 -13.66
C ILE A 360 4.37 12.89 -14.67
N THR A 361 5.67 12.98 -14.39
CA THR A 361 6.74 12.43 -15.24
C THR A 361 7.30 11.09 -14.77
N ASP A 362 6.99 10.66 -13.55
CA ASP A 362 7.41 9.39 -12.98
C ASP A 362 6.65 8.24 -13.65
N SER A 363 7.37 7.31 -14.28
CA SER A 363 6.79 6.19 -15.03
C SER A 363 5.94 5.24 -14.17
N GLN A 364 6.29 5.05 -12.90
CA GLN A 364 5.52 4.20 -11.98
C GLN A 364 4.22 4.88 -11.54
N ALA A 365 4.26 6.20 -11.29
CA ALA A 365 3.05 6.98 -11.03
C ALA A 365 2.11 6.97 -12.25
N GLN A 366 2.66 7.09 -13.47
CA GLN A 366 1.88 6.98 -14.71
C GLN A 366 1.26 5.60 -14.89
N ALA A 367 2.02 4.53 -14.61
CA ALA A 367 1.51 3.16 -14.65
C ALA A 367 0.38 2.94 -13.63
N LEU A 368 0.54 3.46 -12.42
CA LEU A 368 -0.51 3.38 -11.39
C LEU A 368 -1.78 4.14 -11.81
N TYR A 369 -1.64 5.32 -12.42
CA TYR A 369 -2.79 6.05 -12.95
C TYR A 369 -3.52 5.26 -14.02
N LYS A 370 -2.80 4.66 -14.98
CA LYS A 370 -3.38 3.81 -16.03
C LYS A 370 -4.13 2.62 -15.44
N LEU A 371 -3.60 2.02 -14.39
CA LEU A 371 -4.27 0.93 -13.66
C LEU A 371 -5.58 1.39 -13.01
N ILE A 372 -5.58 2.57 -12.36
CA ILE A 372 -6.78 3.17 -11.76
C ILE A 372 -7.79 3.54 -12.84
N PHE A 373 -7.33 4.11 -13.97
CA PHE A 373 -8.16 4.44 -15.11
C PHE A 373 -8.90 3.21 -15.65
N GLN A 374 -8.15 2.15 -15.94
CA GLN A 374 -8.71 0.89 -16.44
C GLN A 374 -9.74 0.32 -15.47
N ARG A 375 -9.42 0.22 -14.18
CA ARG A 375 -10.35 -0.28 -13.17
C ARG A 375 -11.62 0.58 -13.07
N THR A 376 -11.49 1.90 -13.16
CA THR A 376 -12.64 2.81 -13.14
C THR A 376 -13.61 2.50 -14.28
N LEU A 377 -13.09 2.33 -15.50
CA LEU A 377 -13.93 2.04 -16.67
C LEU A 377 -14.46 0.60 -16.66
N GLU A 378 -13.61 -0.38 -16.37
CA GLU A 378 -14.03 -1.78 -16.26
C GLU A 378 -15.18 -1.95 -15.28
N SER A 379 -15.17 -1.19 -14.17
CA SER A 379 -16.26 -1.21 -13.19
C SER A 379 -17.61 -0.77 -13.76
N GLN A 380 -17.58 -0.02 -14.86
CA GLN A 380 -18.76 0.45 -15.60
C GLN A 380 -18.99 -0.35 -16.89
N GLY A 381 -18.46 -1.58 -16.93
CA GLY A 381 -18.63 -2.47 -18.08
C GLY A 381 -19.74 -3.49 -17.92
N LYS A 382 -20.18 -4.06 -19.04
CA LYS A 382 -21.10 -5.21 -19.03
C LYS A 382 -20.43 -6.45 -18.46
N VAL A 383 -21.22 -7.34 -17.91
CA VAL A 383 -20.76 -8.65 -17.43
C VAL A 383 -20.13 -9.46 -18.56
N ALA A 384 -19.12 -10.24 -18.26
CA ALA A 384 -18.65 -11.29 -19.18
C ALA A 384 -19.50 -12.53 -18.98
N ILE A 385 -19.94 -13.15 -20.07
CA ILE A 385 -20.83 -14.32 -20.04
C ILE A 385 -20.06 -15.51 -20.61
N TYR A 386 -20.07 -16.59 -19.82
CA TYR A 386 -19.49 -17.89 -20.19
C TYR A 386 -20.60 -18.94 -20.26
N THR A 387 -20.55 -19.77 -21.27
CA THR A 387 -21.29 -21.04 -21.27
C THR A 387 -20.44 -22.09 -20.58
N LYS A 388 -20.99 -22.78 -19.59
CA LYS A 388 -20.36 -23.87 -18.88
C LYS A 388 -21.08 -25.16 -19.21
N GLN A 389 -20.33 -26.23 -19.49
CA GLN A 389 -20.81 -27.58 -19.66
C GLN A 389 -20.16 -28.46 -18.59
N ASP A 390 -20.99 -29.11 -17.77
CA ASP A 390 -20.58 -30.13 -16.80
C ASP A 390 -20.97 -31.50 -17.34
N LEU A 391 -19.98 -32.23 -17.86
CA LEU A 391 -20.19 -33.51 -18.52
C LEU A 391 -19.85 -34.68 -17.60
N LEU A 392 -20.64 -35.77 -17.73
CA LEU A 392 -20.42 -37.02 -17.07
C LEU A 392 -20.26 -38.12 -18.14
N PHE A 393 -19.20 -38.89 -18.01
CA PHE A 393 -18.87 -39.97 -18.96
C PHE A 393 -18.84 -41.31 -18.20
N LYS A 394 -19.06 -42.42 -18.91
CA LYS A 394 -18.91 -43.79 -18.44
C LYS A 394 -17.83 -44.47 -19.26
N ILE A 395 -16.89 -45.11 -18.58
CA ILE A 395 -15.87 -46.02 -19.14
C ILE A 395 -16.01 -47.33 -18.37
N LYS A 396 -16.55 -48.38 -19.01
CA LYS A 396 -17.02 -49.59 -18.31
C LYS A 396 -18.00 -49.23 -17.14
N ASP A 397 -17.65 -49.58 -15.96
CA ASP A 397 -18.47 -49.33 -14.74
C ASP A 397 -18.01 -48.09 -13.96
N HIS A 398 -17.09 -47.32 -14.48
CA HIS A 398 -16.52 -46.14 -13.82
C HIS A 398 -16.99 -44.83 -14.45
N CYS A 399 -17.32 -43.87 -13.60
CA CYS A 399 -17.70 -42.55 -14.03
C CYS A 399 -16.51 -41.59 -14.11
N PHE A 400 -16.52 -40.73 -15.11
CA PHE A 400 -15.55 -39.67 -15.29
C PHE A 400 -16.27 -38.36 -15.55
N LYS A 401 -15.75 -37.26 -15.05
CA LYS A 401 -16.32 -35.93 -15.23
C LYS A 401 -15.34 -34.94 -15.81
N CYS A 402 -15.83 -33.95 -16.54
CA CYS A 402 -15.11 -32.71 -16.79
C CYS A 402 -16.08 -31.52 -16.75
N SER A 403 -15.51 -30.35 -16.49
CA SER A 403 -16.19 -29.07 -16.63
C SER A 403 -15.43 -28.25 -17.64
N VAL A 404 -16.08 -27.81 -18.70
CA VAL A 404 -15.52 -26.91 -19.69
C VAL A 404 -16.32 -25.62 -19.75
N ARG A 405 -15.65 -24.52 -20.04
CA ARG A 405 -16.29 -23.22 -20.24
C ARG A 405 -15.79 -22.57 -21.53
N SER A 406 -16.66 -21.85 -22.21
CA SER A 406 -16.33 -21.03 -23.36
C SER A 406 -16.85 -19.61 -23.15
N LEU A 407 -16.06 -18.61 -23.53
CA LEU A 407 -16.47 -17.22 -23.48
C LEU A 407 -17.51 -16.95 -24.56
N GLN A 408 -18.69 -16.52 -24.16
CA GLN A 408 -19.81 -16.20 -25.05
C GLN A 408 -19.88 -14.70 -25.33
N GLU A 409 -19.79 -13.89 -24.28
CA GLU A 409 -19.74 -12.43 -24.37
C GLU A 409 -18.60 -11.92 -23.50
N ALA A 410 -17.68 -11.18 -24.10
CA ALA A 410 -16.49 -10.69 -23.38
C ALA A 410 -16.81 -9.55 -22.39
N GLY A 411 -17.87 -8.77 -22.65
CA GLY A 411 -18.27 -7.67 -21.79
C GLY A 411 -17.10 -6.73 -21.46
N TYR A 412 -16.89 -6.42 -20.16
CA TYR A 412 -15.84 -5.52 -19.71
C TYR A 412 -14.40 -5.98 -20.08
N LEU A 413 -14.20 -7.27 -20.31
CA LEU A 413 -12.88 -7.82 -20.68
C LEU A 413 -12.38 -7.28 -22.02
N ASP A 414 -13.30 -6.91 -22.92
CA ASP A 414 -12.96 -6.41 -24.26
C ASP A 414 -12.68 -4.89 -24.27
N MET A 415 -13.01 -4.15 -23.21
CA MET A 415 -12.78 -2.70 -23.14
C MET A 415 -11.29 -2.33 -23.35
N PHE A 416 -10.38 -3.18 -22.87
CA PHE A 416 -8.93 -2.98 -22.99
C PHE A 416 -8.21 -4.16 -23.67
N ARG A 417 -8.95 -4.96 -24.45
CA ARG A 417 -8.43 -6.14 -25.20
C ARG A 417 -7.63 -7.11 -24.33
N ARG A 418 -8.06 -7.30 -23.08
CA ARG A 418 -7.42 -8.22 -22.13
C ARG A 418 -7.84 -9.69 -22.29
N THR A 419 -8.47 -10.04 -23.41
CA THR A 419 -8.95 -11.40 -23.67
C THR A 419 -7.85 -12.47 -23.62
N GLU A 420 -6.59 -12.10 -23.87
CA GLU A 420 -5.45 -13.01 -23.74
C GLU A 420 -4.92 -13.13 -22.30
N GLN A 421 -5.01 -12.07 -21.49
CA GLN A 421 -4.54 -12.08 -20.09
C GLN A 421 -5.57 -12.63 -19.10
N ALA A 422 -6.85 -12.61 -19.44
CA ALA A 422 -7.92 -13.21 -18.64
C ALA A 422 -7.83 -14.75 -18.55
N LYS A 423 -6.94 -15.38 -19.33
CA LYS A 423 -6.74 -16.83 -19.32
C LYS A 423 -6.19 -17.37 -17.98
N ASP A 424 -5.55 -16.53 -17.15
CA ASP A 424 -4.77 -17.04 -16.02
C ASP A 424 -5.31 -16.71 -14.61
N THR A 425 -6.30 -15.82 -14.47
CA THR A 425 -6.60 -15.26 -13.12
C THR A 425 -7.82 -15.85 -12.42
N GLU A 426 -8.70 -16.60 -13.08
CA GLU A 426 -9.91 -17.15 -12.45
C GLU A 426 -10.25 -18.60 -12.87
N GLN A 427 -9.27 -19.37 -13.32
CA GLN A 427 -9.50 -20.81 -13.51
C GLN A 427 -9.59 -21.45 -12.11
N THR A 428 -10.79 -21.87 -11.74
CA THR A 428 -10.87 -22.92 -10.69
C THR A 428 -10.10 -24.13 -11.22
N GLU A 429 -9.27 -24.77 -10.38
CA GLU A 429 -8.42 -25.91 -10.75
C GLU A 429 -9.12 -27.02 -11.54
N ASN A 430 -10.45 -26.95 -11.67
CA ASN A 430 -11.32 -27.97 -12.26
C ASN A 430 -12.02 -27.57 -13.56
N GLU A 431 -11.91 -26.30 -14.02
CA GLU A 431 -12.55 -25.83 -15.24
C GLU A 431 -11.54 -25.65 -16.38
N GLN A 432 -11.88 -26.09 -17.57
CA GLN A 432 -11.02 -26.01 -18.75
C GLN A 432 -11.67 -25.09 -19.80
N MET A 433 -10.86 -24.23 -20.44
CA MET A 433 -11.33 -23.39 -21.55
C MET A 433 -11.42 -24.25 -22.81
N ALA A 434 -12.60 -24.76 -23.09
CA ALA A 434 -12.90 -25.59 -24.26
C ALA A 434 -14.40 -25.53 -24.59
N HIS A 435 -14.77 -25.96 -25.77
CA HIS A 435 -16.16 -26.26 -26.12
C HIS A 435 -16.23 -27.70 -26.61
N LEU A 436 -17.30 -28.44 -26.20
CA LEU A 436 -17.52 -29.81 -26.59
C LEU A 436 -18.90 -29.91 -27.22
N ASP A 437 -18.96 -30.17 -28.56
CA ASP A 437 -20.23 -30.45 -29.23
C ASP A 437 -20.57 -31.94 -29.11
N LEU A 438 -21.04 -32.31 -27.91
CA LEU A 438 -21.42 -33.68 -27.57
C LEU A 438 -22.89 -33.77 -27.21
N LYS A 439 -23.48 -34.97 -27.46
CA LYS A 439 -24.84 -35.28 -27.07
C LYS A 439 -24.85 -36.43 -26.07
N VAL A 440 -25.83 -36.45 -25.20
CA VAL A 440 -26.07 -37.60 -24.32
C VAL A 440 -26.17 -38.84 -25.17
N GLU A 441 -25.65 -39.97 -24.67
CA GLU A 441 -25.54 -41.27 -25.37
C GLU A 441 -24.53 -41.29 -26.55
N SER A 442 -23.84 -40.16 -26.83
CA SER A 442 -22.74 -40.20 -27.80
C SER A 442 -21.51 -40.90 -27.23
N VAL A 443 -20.73 -41.47 -28.15
CA VAL A 443 -19.47 -42.19 -27.79
C VAL A 443 -18.30 -41.39 -28.28
N VAL A 444 -17.38 -41.07 -27.40
CA VAL A 444 -16.13 -40.31 -27.70
C VAL A 444 -14.93 -41.23 -27.66
N SER A 445 -13.94 -40.98 -28.51
CA SER A 445 -12.67 -41.69 -28.49
C SER A 445 -11.76 -41.16 -27.41
N LEU A 446 -11.13 -42.06 -26.64
CA LEU A 446 -10.13 -41.74 -25.66
C LEU A 446 -8.75 -41.66 -26.29
N ILE A 447 -8.00 -40.61 -25.97
CA ILE A 447 -6.60 -40.44 -26.34
C ILE A 447 -5.71 -41.21 -25.40
N ALA A 448 -5.97 -41.02 -24.10
CA ALA A 448 -5.23 -41.62 -23.02
C ALA A 448 -6.15 -41.96 -21.83
N LEU A 449 -5.76 -42.96 -21.09
CA LEU A 449 -6.31 -43.32 -19.78
C LEU A 449 -5.12 -43.64 -18.88
N GLU A 450 -4.87 -42.77 -17.91
CA GLU A 450 -3.63 -42.80 -17.14
C GLU A 450 -3.87 -42.46 -15.66
N MET A 451 -2.94 -42.89 -14.83
CA MET A 451 -2.87 -42.48 -13.44
C MET A 451 -1.98 -41.27 -13.32
N THR A 452 -2.49 -40.22 -12.69
CA THR A 452 -1.73 -39.00 -12.42
C THR A 452 -1.44 -38.89 -10.93
N LYS A 453 -0.19 -38.61 -10.61
CA LYS A 453 0.24 -38.33 -9.25
C LYS A 453 -0.05 -36.85 -8.91
N ILE A 454 -0.90 -36.65 -7.91
CA ILE A 454 -1.30 -35.30 -7.45
C ILE A 454 -0.49 -34.99 -6.19
N TYR A 455 0.33 -33.95 -6.28
CA TYR A 455 1.06 -33.44 -5.13
C TYR A 455 0.17 -32.46 -4.36
N LYS A 456 0.00 -32.68 -3.07
CA LYS A 456 -0.52 -31.67 -2.16
C LYS A 456 0.59 -30.66 -1.92
N HIS A 457 0.29 -29.40 -2.02
CA HIS A 457 1.24 -28.32 -1.80
C HIS A 457 1.01 -27.67 -0.44
N ALA A 458 2.11 -27.28 0.23
CA ALA A 458 2.01 -26.39 1.36
C ALA A 458 1.30 -25.08 0.92
N LYS A 459 0.58 -24.46 1.82
CA LYS A 459 0.15 -23.06 1.57
C LYS A 459 1.39 -22.23 1.28
N SER A 460 1.30 -21.28 0.36
CA SER A 460 2.35 -20.31 0.11
C SER A 460 2.49 -19.33 1.29
N ALA A 461 3.68 -18.81 1.52
CA ALA A 461 3.84 -17.63 2.34
C ALA A 461 2.97 -16.49 1.79
N TYR A 462 2.60 -15.55 2.64
CA TYR A 462 1.82 -14.42 2.15
C TYR A 462 2.65 -13.57 1.18
N ALA A 463 2.11 -13.28 0.01
CA ALA A 463 2.66 -12.21 -0.81
C ALA A 463 2.30 -10.85 -0.18
N GLU A 464 3.19 -9.86 -0.29
CA GLU A 464 2.91 -8.48 0.19
C GLU A 464 1.55 -7.98 -0.32
N ALA A 465 1.25 -8.26 -1.59
CA ALA A 465 -0.02 -7.92 -2.24
C ALA A 465 -1.25 -8.52 -1.52
N SER A 466 -1.21 -9.82 -1.21
CA SER A 466 -2.35 -10.54 -0.63
C SER A 466 -2.46 -10.38 0.89
N PHE A 467 -1.37 -9.98 1.55
CA PHE A 467 -1.36 -9.83 3.02
C PHE A 467 -2.30 -8.72 3.49
N ILE A 468 -2.44 -7.65 2.70
CA ILE A 468 -3.38 -6.56 3.01
C ILE A 468 -4.83 -7.06 3.06
N GLU A 469 -5.24 -7.94 2.14
CA GLU A 469 -6.58 -8.54 2.18
C GLU A 469 -6.77 -9.45 3.41
N VAL A 470 -5.71 -10.14 3.83
CA VAL A 470 -5.74 -10.94 5.06
C VAL A 470 -5.96 -10.05 6.28
N LEU A 471 -5.30 -8.89 6.34
CA LEU A 471 -5.51 -7.92 7.41
C LEU A 471 -6.94 -7.37 7.40
N GLU A 472 -7.43 -6.95 6.24
CA GLU A 472 -8.81 -6.44 6.05
C GLU A 472 -9.83 -7.50 6.48
N LYS A 473 -9.69 -8.74 6.00
CA LYS A 473 -10.59 -9.86 6.33
C LYS A 473 -10.61 -10.18 7.83
N ASN A 474 -9.51 -9.98 8.53
CA ASN A 474 -9.42 -10.18 9.97
C ASN A 474 -9.74 -8.91 10.78
N GLY A 475 -10.20 -7.82 10.14
CA GLY A 475 -10.51 -6.56 10.81
C GLY A 475 -9.32 -5.83 11.41
N ILE A 476 -8.10 -6.14 10.95
CA ILE A 476 -6.83 -5.60 11.48
C ILE A 476 -6.41 -4.37 10.68
N GLY A 477 -6.41 -3.22 11.32
CA GLY A 477 -6.04 -1.95 10.67
C GLY A 477 -7.17 -1.29 9.89
N ARG A 478 -6.84 -0.19 9.24
CA ARG A 478 -7.76 0.65 8.45
C ARG A 478 -7.02 1.21 7.22
N PRO A 479 -7.73 1.78 6.23
CA PRO A 479 -7.13 2.34 5.02
C PRO A 479 -5.91 3.25 5.26
N SER A 480 -5.95 4.07 6.31
CA SER A 480 -4.85 4.97 6.68
C SER A 480 -3.57 4.26 7.12
N THR A 481 -3.62 2.98 7.44
CA THR A 481 -2.52 2.27 8.12
C THR A 481 -1.97 1.05 7.39
N TYR A 482 -2.71 0.48 6.43
CA TYR A 482 -2.33 -0.76 5.74
C TYR A 482 -0.90 -0.73 5.18
N ALA A 483 -0.50 0.33 4.49
CA ALA A 483 0.83 0.42 3.88
C ALA A 483 1.98 0.61 4.90
N SER A 484 1.68 0.90 6.17
CA SER A 484 2.70 1.20 7.18
C SER A 484 3.21 -0.02 7.97
N TYR A 485 2.48 -1.15 7.96
CA TYR A 485 2.77 -2.27 8.87
C TYR A 485 3.98 -3.09 8.43
N LEU A 486 4.04 -3.50 7.17
CA LEU A 486 5.17 -4.28 6.66
C LEU A 486 6.49 -3.51 6.75
N PRO A 487 6.59 -2.22 6.36
CA PRO A 487 7.80 -1.44 6.57
C PRO A 487 8.23 -1.35 8.05
N LYS A 488 7.27 -1.24 8.99
CA LYS A 488 7.59 -1.24 10.42
C LYS A 488 8.17 -2.58 10.88
N LEU A 489 7.59 -3.71 10.45
CA LEU A 489 8.09 -5.04 10.77
C LEU A 489 9.47 -5.30 10.15
N LEU A 490 9.70 -4.86 8.90
CA LEU A 490 11.00 -4.90 8.22
C LEU A 490 12.07 -4.10 8.99
N ASN A 491 11.76 -2.85 9.37
CA ASN A 491 12.69 -1.99 10.10
C ASN A 491 13.05 -2.53 11.50
N ARG A 492 12.21 -3.41 12.07
CA ARG A 492 12.47 -4.13 13.32
C ARG A 492 13.18 -5.46 13.11
N GLU A 493 13.41 -5.83 11.85
CA GLU A 493 13.99 -7.13 11.47
C GLU A 493 13.15 -8.32 11.95
N TYR A 494 11.83 -8.14 12.08
CA TYR A 494 10.90 -9.21 12.47
C TYR A 494 10.48 -10.08 11.29
N ILE A 495 10.53 -9.50 10.08
CA ILE A 495 10.22 -10.18 8.83
C ILE A 495 11.29 -9.87 7.79
N HIS A 496 11.31 -10.68 6.74
CA HIS A 496 11.97 -10.35 5.48
C HIS A 496 10.97 -10.54 4.33
N ILE A 497 11.17 -9.80 3.25
CA ILE A 497 10.38 -9.90 2.02
C ILE A 497 11.33 -10.34 0.91
N THR A 498 10.93 -11.37 0.14
CA THR A 498 11.75 -11.84 -0.97
C THR A 498 11.87 -10.77 -2.07
N PRO A 499 13.04 -10.64 -2.73
CA PRO A 499 13.26 -9.60 -3.74
C PRO A 499 12.62 -9.90 -5.10
N ASP A 500 12.02 -11.08 -5.27
CA ASP A 500 11.35 -11.51 -6.50
C ASP A 500 10.00 -10.79 -6.72
N LYS A 501 9.37 -11.03 -7.87
CA LYS A 501 8.07 -10.45 -8.22
C LYS A 501 6.94 -10.84 -7.25
N GLN A 502 7.05 -11.97 -6.58
CA GLN A 502 6.02 -12.44 -5.65
C GLN A 502 6.08 -11.71 -4.31
N ARG A 503 7.26 -11.18 -3.94
CA ARG A 503 7.47 -10.43 -2.69
C ARG A 503 6.89 -11.15 -1.48
N LEU A 504 7.32 -12.41 -1.28
CA LEU A 504 6.83 -13.25 -0.19
C LEU A 504 7.33 -12.76 1.16
N VAL A 505 6.41 -12.68 2.12
CA VAL A 505 6.65 -12.19 3.48
C VAL A 505 6.86 -13.39 4.40
N ASN A 506 8.01 -13.46 5.05
CA ASN A 506 8.36 -14.53 5.97
C ASN A 506 8.87 -13.95 7.29
N ALA A 507 8.62 -14.62 8.41
CA ALA A 507 9.14 -14.23 9.71
C ALA A 507 10.63 -14.58 9.84
N THR A 508 11.39 -13.68 10.47
CA THR A 508 12.75 -13.99 10.90
C THR A 508 12.71 -14.79 12.20
N HIS A 509 13.85 -15.38 12.59
CA HIS A 509 13.98 -16.03 13.91
C HIS A 509 13.66 -15.05 15.04
N LYS A 510 14.04 -13.76 14.91
CA LYS A 510 13.70 -12.70 15.87
C LYS A 510 12.18 -12.50 15.94
N GLY A 511 11.50 -12.43 14.79
CA GLY A 511 10.04 -12.30 14.73
C GLY A 511 9.31 -13.48 15.37
N GLN A 512 9.77 -14.72 15.13
CA GLN A 512 9.21 -15.91 15.76
C GLN A 512 9.39 -15.87 17.28
N LYS A 513 10.57 -15.46 17.77
CA LYS A 513 10.85 -15.31 19.19
C LYS A 513 9.95 -14.26 19.85
N VAL A 514 9.72 -13.13 19.20
CA VAL A 514 8.79 -12.08 19.67
C VAL A 514 7.40 -12.64 19.89
N ILE A 515 6.87 -13.40 18.95
CA ILE A 515 5.52 -14.01 19.07
C ILE A 515 5.52 -15.04 20.20
N SER A 516 6.52 -15.93 20.29
CA SER A 516 6.63 -16.92 21.37
C SER A 516 6.66 -16.28 22.77
N ILE A 517 7.36 -15.16 22.93
CA ILE A 517 7.39 -14.40 24.21
C ILE A 517 5.98 -13.93 24.56
N PHE A 518 5.23 -13.36 23.61
CA PHE A 518 3.89 -12.86 23.91
C PHE A 518 2.88 -13.99 24.13
N GLU A 519 2.95 -15.08 23.36
CA GLU A 519 2.06 -16.24 23.52
C GLU A 519 2.10 -16.83 24.95
N THR A 520 3.26 -16.76 25.61
CA THR A 520 3.46 -17.30 26.98
C THR A 520 3.44 -16.24 28.08
N SER A 521 3.19 -14.95 27.74
CA SER A 521 3.21 -13.83 28.66
C SER A 521 1.82 -13.49 29.20
N PRO A 522 1.73 -12.69 30.28
CA PRO A 522 0.48 -12.08 30.73
C PRO A 522 -0.17 -11.16 29.69
N TYR A 523 0.57 -10.80 28.64
CA TYR A 523 0.13 -9.94 27.53
C TYR A 523 -0.24 -10.73 26.27
N SER A 524 -0.60 -12.01 26.39
CA SER A 524 -0.95 -12.87 25.25
C SER A 524 -2.12 -12.33 24.41
N TRP A 525 -2.96 -11.48 24.96
CA TRP A 525 -4.03 -10.79 24.24
C TRP A 525 -3.51 -9.92 23.07
N ILE A 526 -2.23 -9.49 23.07
CA ILE A 526 -1.68 -8.64 22.02
C ILE A 526 -1.44 -9.38 20.70
N VAL A 527 -1.36 -10.72 20.72
CA VAL A 527 -1.26 -11.57 19.54
C VAL A 527 -2.63 -12.05 19.05
N ASP A 528 -3.69 -11.76 19.80
CA ASP A 528 -5.06 -12.12 19.41
C ASP A 528 -5.60 -11.15 18.35
N THR A 529 -5.83 -11.68 17.16
CA THR A 529 -6.38 -10.93 16.02
C THR A 529 -7.82 -10.47 16.27
N GLN A 530 -8.63 -11.25 16.99
CA GLN A 530 -10.01 -10.90 17.32
C GLN A 530 -10.08 -9.72 18.29
N PHE A 531 -9.17 -9.68 19.27
CA PHE A 531 -9.10 -8.54 20.18
C PHE A 531 -8.67 -7.27 19.45
N THR A 532 -7.77 -7.38 18.47
CA THR A 532 -7.37 -6.24 17.63
C THR A 532 -8.54 -5.73 16.79
N ALA A 533 -9.32 -6.64 16.19
CA ALA A 533 -10.53 -6.28 15.44
C ALA A 533 -11.57 -5.59 16.34
N LEU A 534 -11.78 -6.10 17.56
CA LEU A 534 -12.65 -5.47 18.55
C LEU A 534 -12.19 -4.04 18.89
N MET A 535 -10.88 -3.83 19.10
CA MET A 535 -10.35 -2.48 19.34
C MET A 535 -10.64 -1.53 18.19
N GLU A 536 -10.46 -1.97 16.93
CA GLU A 536 -10.78 -1.16 15.75
C GLU A 536 -12.29 -0.87 15.64
N GLU A 537 -13.13 -1.85 15.95
CA GLU A 537 -14.59 -1.66 15.98
C GLU A 537 -15.03 -0.65 17.06
N LEU A 538 -14.43 -0.71 18.25
CA LEU A 538 -14.71 0.24 19.31
C LEU A 538 -14.29 1.66 18.94
N LEU A 539 -13.16 1.83 18.24
CA LEU A 539 -12.76 3.14 17.70
C LEU A 539 -13.78 3.66 16.68
N ASP A 540 -14.37 2.78 15.85
CA ASP A 540 -15.45 3.15 14.94
C ASP A 540 -16.72 3.52 15.71
N LYS A 541 -17.04 2.80 16.80
CA LYS A 541 -18.16 3.11 17.70
C LYS A 541 -18.02 4.46 18.41
N ILE A 542 -16.78 4.83 18.83
CA ILE A 542 -16.53 6.17 19.38
C ILE A 542 -16.88 7.25 18.35
N ALA A 543 -16.45 7.08 17.10
CA ALA A 543 -16.77 8.05 16.04
C ALA A 543 -18.28 8.18 15.77
N ARG A 544 -19.09 7.16 16.11
CA ARG A 544 -20.56 7.13 15.97
C ARG A 544 -21.33 7.43 17.26
N GLU A 545 -20.65 7.82 18.33
CA GLU A 545 -21.26 8.09 19.66
C GLU A 545 -21.84 6.86 20.36
N GLU A 546 -21.45 5.66 19.95
CA GLU A 546 -21.91 4.37 20.51
C GLU A 546 -21.03 3.86 21.64
N CYS A 547 -19.86 4.48 21.89
CA CYS A 547 -18.89 4.14 22.93
C CYS A 547 -18.13 5.41 23.31
N SER A 548 -17.77 5.57 24.57
CA SER A 548 -16.96 6.71 25.02
C SER A 548 -15.45 6.42 24.98
N TYR A 549 -14.67 7.48 24.84
CA TYR A 549 -13.21 7.45 24.98
C TYR A 549 -12.77 6.76 26.29
N LEU A 550 -13.41 7.12 27.40
CA LEU A 550 -13.04 6.62 28.73
C LEU A 550 -13.31 5.11 28.87
N GLU A 551 -14.48 4.62 28.42
CA GLU A 551 -14.80 3.19 28.42
C GLU A 551 -13.77 2.38 27.64
N TYR A 552 -13.40 2.86 26.45
CA TYR A 552 -12.37 2.25 25.62
C TYR A 552 -11.02 2.18 26.34
N MET A 553 -10.57 3.30 26.91
CA MET A 553 -9.28 3.36 27.61
C MET A 553 -9.25 2.51 28.89
N GLN A 554 -10.35 2.44 29.63
CA GLN A 554 -10.47 1.56 30.80
C GLN A 554 -10.39 0.08 30.40
N MET A 555 -10.98 -0.31 29.28
CA MET A 555 -10.86 -1.69 28.73
C MET A 555 -9.38 -2.00 28.43
N ILE A 556 -8.66 -1.09 27.77
CA ILE A 556 -7.23 -1.27 27.47
C ILE A 556 -6.41 -1.36 28.75
N ALA A 557 -6.64 -0.47 29.73
CA ALA A 557 -5.92 -0.45 31.01
C ALA A 557 -6.09 -1.74 31.83
N LYS A 558 -7.27 -2.36 31.79
CA LYS A 558 -7.52 -3.68 32.41
C LYS A 558 -6.63 -4.77 31.80
N LYS A 559 -6.32 -4.70 30.52
CA LYS A 559 -5.43 -5.65 29.82
C LYS A 559 -3.95 -5.36 30.02
N CYS A 560 -3.61 -4.10 30.31
CA CYS A 560 -2.25 -3.64 30.63
C CYS A 560 -2.18 -3.18 32.09
N PRO A 561 -2.06 -4.08 33.06
CA PRO A 561 -1.99 -3.67 34.47
C PRO A 561 -0.76 -2.77 34.69
N LYS A 562 -1.01 -1.63 35.27
CA LYS A 562 -0.12 -0.52 35.66
C LYS A 562 1.16 -0.40 34.84
N MET A 563 1.29 0.73 34.14
CA MET A 563 2.64 1.18 33.74
C MET A 563 3.55 1.06 34.96
N PRO A 564 4.66 0.33 34.86
CA PRO A 564 5.69 0.44 35.89
C PRO A 564 5.99 1.94 36.06
N ASN A 565 6.01 2.43 37.27
CA ASN A 565 6.35 3.83 37.61
C ASN A 565 7.43 4.27 36.65
N GLN A 566 7.12 5.24 35.80
CA GLN A 566 8.11 5.84 34.92
C GLN A 566 9.10 6.51 35.86
N THR A 567 10.16 5.81 36.22
CA THR A 567 11.39 6.51 36.56
C THR A 567 11.65 7.45 35.40
N PRO A 568 11.82 8.75 35.63
CA PRO A 568 12.16 9.69 34.58
C PRO A 568 13.26 9.03 33.75
N ARG A 569 12.97 8.74 32.46
CA ARG A 569 13.99 8.21 31.58
C ARG A 569 15.12 9.21 31.63
N GLU A 570 16.30 8.77 32.03
CA GLU A 570 17.48 9.54 31.65
C GLU A 570 17.35 9.82 30.17
N PRO A 571 17.43 11.09 29.76
CA PRO A 571 17.34 11.43 28.34
C PRO A 571 18.31 10.50 27.60
N TYR A 572 17.83 9.85 26.55
CA TYR A 572 18.68 8.98 25.73
C TYR A 572 19.98 9.72 25.45
N PRO A 573 21.13 9.09 25.66
CA PRO A 573 22.38 9.74 25.30
C PRO A 573 22.24 10.18 23.84
N PRO A 574 22.63 11.42 23.53
CA PRO A 574 22.48 11.97 22.21
C PRO A 574 23.06 11.02 21.19
N ARG A 575 22.36 10.83 20.08
CA ARG A 575 22.83 9.97 18.98
C ARG A 575 24.12 10.59 18.45
N ALA A 576 25.19 9.83 18.39
CA ALA A 576 26.42 10.30 17.78
C ALA A 576 26.19 10.64 16.30
N PRO A 577 26.64 11.77 15.82
CA PRO A 577 26.56 12.14 14.41
C PRO A 577 27.48 11.25 13.58
N LYS A 578 27.21 11.17 12.27
CA LYS A 578 28.09 10.45 11.33
C LYS A 578 29.44 11.17 11.21
N GLU A 579 30.52 10.44 11.07
CA GLU A 579 31.86 11.02 10.85
C GLU A 579 31.90 12.03 9.68
N SER A 580 31.15 11.76 8.61
CA SER A 580 31.04 12.69 7.48
C SER A 580 30.39 14.03 7.86
N GLN A 581 29.45 14.03 8.81
CA GLN A 581 28.80 15.24 9.29
C GLN A 581 29.77 16.03 10.21
N ILE A 582 30.48 15.34 11.08
CA ILE A 582 31.50 15.94 11.96
C ILE A 582 32.57 16.62 11.09
N LYS A 583 33.08 15.90 10.10
CA LYS A 583 34.06 16.43 9.15
C LYS A 583 33.54 17.65 8.39
N TYR A 584 32.26 17.64 7.98
CA TYR A 584 31.66 18.77 7.28
C TYR A 584 31.49 20.00 8.19
N VAL A 585 31.18 19.83 9.49
CA VAL A 585 31.21 20.92 10.48
C VAL A 585 32.60 21.53 10.56
N GLN A 586 33.64 20.69 10.67
CA GLN A 586 35.04 21.14 10.74
C GLN A 586 35.47 21.91 9.45
N ASP A 587 35.03 21.41 8.29
CA ASP A 587 35.29 22.10 7.02
C ASP A 587 34.61 23.48 6.98
N ILE A 588 33.36 23.59 7.47
CA ILE A 588 32.61 24.87 7.55
C ILE A 588 33.32 25.85 8.49
N LEU A 589 33.74 25.41 9.68
CA LEU A 589 34.44 26.26 10.64
C LEU A 589 35.73 26.79 10.06
N ARG A 590 36.50 25.92 9.42
CA ARG A 590 37.78 26.31 8.75
C ARG A 590 37.54 27.26 7.58
N ASP A 591 36.62 26.88 6.67
CA ASP A 591 36.40 27.63 5.41
C ASP A 591 35.79 29.02 5.66
N LEU A 592 35.00 29.18 6.71
CA LEU A 592 34.41 30.44 7.15
C LEU A 592 35.29 31.20 8.13
N ASN A 593 36.42 30.60 8.58
CA ASN A 593 37.32 31.12 9.60
C ASN A 593 36.60 31.61 10.86
N ILE A 594 35.71 30.75 11.39
CA ILE A 594 34.92 31.03 12.62
C ILE A 594 35.28 30.03 13.70
N GLU A 595 35.27 30.50 14.97
CA GLU A 595 35.34 29.62 16.11
C GLU A 595 34.02 28.91 16.30
N LEU A 596 34.05 27.70 16.91
CA LEU A 596 32.87 26.93 17.22
C LEU A 596 32.02 27.69 18.29
N PRO A 597 30.79 28.11 17.93
CA PRO A 597 29.96 28.80 18.91
C PRO A 597 29.62 27.88 20.09
N PRO A 598 29.59 28.42 21.34
CA PRO A 598 29.40 27.63 22.57
C PRO A 598 28.14 26.76 22.56
N GLU A 599 27.06 27.21 21.91
CA GLU A 599 25.81 26.47 21.79
C GLU A 599 25.92 25.18 20.95
N PHE A 600 27.03 25.00 20.24
CA PHE A 600 27.31 23.81 19.43
C PHE A 600 28.51 22.97 19.95
N ALA A 601 28.95 23.20 21.21
CA ALA A 601 30.13 22.52 21.79
C ALA A 601 30.06 20.97 21.68
N ASP A 602 28.87 20.40 21.79
CA ASP A 602 28.65 18.95 21.73
C ASP A 602 28.35 18.42 20.31
N TYR A 603 28.66 19.18 19.26
CA TYR A 603 28.37 18.74 17.86
C TYR A 603 28.97 17.38 17.51
N ALA A 604 30.11 16.99 18.07
CA ALA A 604 30.73 15.70 17.79
C ALA A 604 30.09 14.52 18.56
N LYS A 605 29.21 14.82 19.54
CA LYS A 605 28.56 13.84 20.40
C LYS A 605 27.05 13.74 20.16
N ASP A 606 26.43 14.78 19.64
CA ASP A 606 24.99 14.90 19.47
C ASP A 606 24.62 15.25 18.02
N ASP A 607 24.01 14.28 17.30
CA ASP A 607 23.54 14.44 15.92
C ASP A 607 22.53 15.60 15.77
N LYS A 608 21.74 15.89 16.80
CA LYS A 608 20.79 17.01 16.79
C LYS A 608 21.52 18.37 16.80
N VAL A 609 22.54 18.48 17.65
CA VAL A 609 23.41 19.67 17.70
C VAL A 609 24.15 19.85 16.37
N THR A 610 24.69 18.76 15.81
CA THR A 610 25.35 18.76 14.50
C THR A 610 24.41 19.24 13.38
N LYS A 611 23.18 18.69 13.31
CA LYS A 611 22.21 19.10 12.31
C LYS A 611 21.85 20.57 12.43
N THR A 612 21.58 21.03 13.65
CA THR A 612 21.26 22.45 13.91
C THR A 612 22.41 23.38 13.47
N PHE A 613 23.65 22.97 13.71
CA PHE A 613 24.81 23.70 13.20
C PHE A 613 24.84 23.72 11.67
N LEU A 614 24.69 22.55 11.04
CA LEU A 614 24.72 22.42 9.58
C LEU A 614 23.60 23.25 8.93
N ASP A 615 22.38 23.20 9.44
CA ASP A 615 21.26 23.99 8.93
C ASP A 615 21.53 25.51 9.00
N LYS A 616 22.18 25.97 10.07
CA LYS A 616 22.53 27.39 10.27
C LYS A 616 23.67 27.85 9.37
N TYR A 617 24.66 27.01 9.12
CA TYR A 617 25.93 27.42 8.50
C TYR A 617 26.14 26.95 7.06
N ILE A 618 25.44 25.91 6.56
CA ILE A 618 25.52 25.48 5.14
C ILE A 618 25.17 26.61 4.17
N PRO A 619 24.13 27.44 4.37
CA PRO A 619 23.85 28.54 3.45
C PRO A 619 24.98 29.56 3.39
N LYS A 620 25.54 29.92 4.55
CA LYS A 620 26.68 30.86 4.64
C LYS A 620 27.95 30.31 3.95
N HIS A 621 28.22 29.02 4.16
CA HIS A 621 29.35 28.33 3.56
C HIS A 621 29.24 28.25 2.03
N LYS A 622 28.02 27.98 1.51
CA LYS A 622 27.77 28.02 0.06
C LYS A 622 28.02 29.40 -0.51
N GLN A 623 27.51 30.48 0.10
CA GLN A 623 27.71 31.84 -0.32
C GLN A 623 29.21 32.21 -0.32
N ALA A 624 29.95 31.86 0.73
CA ALA A 624 31.36 32.09 0.84
C ALA A 624 32.18 31.38 -0.26
N ARG A 625 31.81 30.13 -0.58
CA ARG A 625 32.43 29.37 -1.68
C ARG A 625 32.12 29.95 -3.05
N GLU A 626 30.92 30.42 -3.28
CA GLU A 626 30.55 31.08 -4.54
C GLU A 626 31.33 32.40 -4.72
N LYS A 627 31.42 33.21 -3.64
CA LYS A 627 32.19 34.44 -3.64
C LYS A 627 33.70 34.19 -3.90
N ALA A 628 34.26 33.21 -3.19
CA ALA A 628 35.67 32.83 -3.39
C ALA A 628 35.94 32.34 -4.82
N LYS A 629 34.99 31.57 -5.42
CA LYS A 629 35.08 31.13 -6.81
C LYS A 629 35.07 32.31 -7.81
N GLN A 630 34.23 33.32 -7.56
CA GLN A 630 34.19 34.55 -8.35
C GLN A 630 35.48 35.36 -8.24
N GLU A 631 36.13 35.33 -7.07
CA GLU A 631 37.40 36.03 -6.79
C GLU A 631 38.65 35.19 -7.15
N GLY A 632 38.47 34.02 -7.80
CA GLY A 632 39.58 33.12 -8.17
C GLY A 632 40.30 32.45 -7.01
N ARG A 633 39.67 32.44 -5.81
CA ARG A 633 40.21 31.81 -4.60
C ARG A 633 39.50 30.48 -4.32
N PHE A 634 40.22 29.50 -3.79
CA PHE A 634 39.65 28.23 -3.34
C PHE A 634 39.58 28.19 -1.82
N LEU A 635 38.36 27.92 -1.28
CA LEU A 635 38.16 27.59 0.13
C LEU A 635 38.24 26.07 0.31
N GLY A 636 39.18 25.60 1.13
CA GLY A 636 39.36 24.18 1.48
C GLY A 636 40.65 23.55 0.95
N ASN A 637 41.17 22.55 1.70
CA ASN A 637 42.43 21.82 1.41
C ASN A 637 42.26 20.68 0.39
N SER A 638 41.24 20.67 -0.44
CA SER A 638 41.10 19.70 -1.52
C SER A 638 41.34 20.41 -2.85
N THR A 639 42.58 20.46 -3.30
CA THR A 639 42.86 20.56 -4.74
C THR A 639 42.11 19.42 -5.42
N PRO A 640 41.26 19.66 -6.44
CA PRO A 640 40.53 18.62 -7.18
C PRO A 640 41.44 17.58 -7.85
N ALA A 641 42.75 17.82 -7.85
CA ALA A 641 43.74 17.10 -8.64
C ALA A 641 43.95 15.62 -8.27
N ASN A 642 43.47 15.11 -7.13
CA ASN A 642 43.80 13.75 -6.68
C ASN A 642 42.62 12.86 -6.23
N LYS A 643 41.40 13.13 -6.70
CA LYS A 643 40.32 12.16 -6.52
C LYS A 643 40.19 11.24 -7.73
N PRO A 644 40.11 9.92 -7.56
CA PRO A 644 39.85 9.01 -8.68
C PRO A 644 38.45 9.30 -9.26
N ALA A 645 38.29 9.13 -10.55
CA ALA A 645 37.00 9.24 -11.21
C ALA A 645 36.05 8.16 -10.71
N THR A 646 34.74 8.44 -10.62
CA THR A 646 33.75 7.46 -10.24
C THR A 646 33.58 6.40 -11.34
N SER A 647 33.16 5.19 -10.97
CA SER A 647 32.92 4.10 -11.92
C SER A 647 31.97 4.50 -13.05
N LYS A 648 30.96 5.37 -12.77
CA LYS A 648 30.04 5.90 -13.79
C LYS A 648 30.73 6.88 -14.75
N GLN A 649 31.60 7.74 -14.26
CA GLN A 649 32.38 8.66 -15.09
C GLN A 649 33.35 7.90 -15.97
N ILE A 650 34.06 6.91 -15.43
CA ILE A 650 34.97 6.05 -16.18
C ILE A 650 34.24 5.34 -17.32
N ALA A 651 33.12 4.65 -17.01
CA ALA A 651 32.32 3.93 -18.01
C ALA A 651 31.79 4.87 -19.10
N PHE A 652 31.39 6.09 -18.75
CA PHE A 652 30.89 7.08 -19.71
C PHE A 652 32.01 7.63 -20.57
N ALA A 653 33.21 7.94 -20.04
CA ALA A 653 34.38 8.34 -20.79
C ALA A 653 34.83 7.24 -21.75
N GLU A 654 34.86 5.98 -21.33
CA GLU A 654 35.19 4.82 -22.16
C GLU A 654 34.18 4.65 -23.31
N SER A 655 32.90 4.84 -23.06
CA SER A 655 31.82 4.82 -24.08
C SER A 655 31.99 5.92 -25.09
N LEU A 656 32.32 7.16 -24.69
CA LEU A 656 32.61 8.29 -25.60
C LEU A 656 33.86 8.04 -26.43
N SER A 657 34.90 7.51 -25.81
CA SER A 657 36.15 7.10 -26.50
C SER A 657 35.87 6.10 -27.61
N GLN A 658 35.04 5.07 -27.37
CA GLN A 658 34.67 4.09 -28.39
C GLN A 658 33.78 4.70 -29.48
N LYS A 659 32.79 5.51 -29.10
CA LYS A 659 31.84 6.13 -30.05
C LYS A 659 32.55 7.06 -31.06
N TYR A 660 33.53 7.84 -30.60
CA TYR A 660 34.19 8.87 -31.39
C TYR A 660 35.64 8.53 -31.78
N ASN A 661 36.08 7.29 -31.50
CA ASN A 661 37.47 6.84 -31.69
C ASN A 661 38.49 7.80 -31.07
N ALA A 662 38.17 8.38 -29.91
CA ALA A 662 38.97 9.36 -29.20
C ALA A 662 39.87 8.70 -28.17
N LYS A 663 41.15 9.11 -28.10
CA LYS A 663 42.12 8.55 -27.17
C LYS A 663 41.88 9.05 -25.74
N LEU A 664 41.67 8.12 -24.79
CA LEU A 664 41.51 8.45 -23.39
C LEU A 664 42.81 9.04 -22.80
N PRO A 665 42.73 10.08 -21.95
CA PRO A 665 43.90 10.61 -21.22
C PRO A 665 44.51 9.56 -20.31
N LYS A 666 45.84 9.59 -20.10
CA LYS A 666 46.54 8.56 -19.29
C LYS A 666 45.99 8.41 -17.86
N ASP A 667 45.56 9.51 -17.23
CA ASP A 667 45.15 9.55 -15.82
C ASP A 667 43.63 9.64 -15.60
N TYR A 668 42.82 9.33 -16.62
CA TYR A 668 41.35 9.49 -16.52
C TYR A 668 40.68 8.65 -15.42
N LYS A 669 41.28 7.53 -15.01
CA LYS A 669 40.77 6.71 -13.90
C LYS A 669 41.17 7.24 -12.52
N SER A 670 42.42 7.75 -12.44
CA SER A 670 42.99 8.23 -11.17
C SER A 670 42.69 9.69 -10.87
N ASN A 671 42.25 10.47 -11.87
CA ASN A 671 41.97 11.90 -11.74
C ASN A 671 40.59 12.25 -12.29
N MET A 672 39.65 12.56 -11.38
CA MET A 672 38.26 12.87 -11.70
C MET A 672 38.12 14.11 -12.60
N GLN A 673 39.02 15.09 -12.47
CA GLN A 673 38.99 16.32 -13.26
C GLN A 673 39.39 16.04 -14.72
N VAL A 674 40.41 15.22 -14.93
CA VAL A 674 40.84 14.77 -16.26
C VAL A 674 39.76 13.99 -16.95
N CYS A 675 39.10 13.09 -16.21
CA CYS A 675 37.94 12.33 -16.71
C CYS A 675 36.76 13.23 -17.06
N SER A 676 36.41 14.18 -16.21
CA SER A 676 35.30 15.12 -16.45
C SER A 676 35.56 16.04 -17.64
N SER A 677 36.79 16.58 -17.78
CA SER A 677 37.15 17.40 -18.92
C SER A 677 37.06 16.63 -20.24
N PHE A 678 37.51 15.38 -20.26
CA PHE A 678 37.36 14.53 -21.44
C PHE A 678 35.87 14.30 -21.77
N ILE A 679 35.04 14.03 -20.76
CA ILE A 679 33.59 13.85 -20.95
C ILE A 679 32.92 15.12 -21.48
N GLU A 680 33.26 16.28 -20.96
CA GLU A 680 32.72 17.57 -21.41
C GLU A 680 33.14 17.88 -22.86
N GLU A 681 34.39 17.63 -23.23
CA GLU A 681 34.90 17.83 -24.59
C GLU A 681 34.15 16.99 -25.64
N TRP A 682 33.76 15.74 -25.28
CA TRP A 682 33.20 14.78 -26.23
C TRP A 682 31.68 14.56 -26.07
N ARG A 683 31.04 15.12 -25.04
CA ARG A 683 29.58 14.98 -24.80
C ARG A 683 28.73 15.79 -25.78
N GLY A 684 29.26 16.81 -26.42
CA GLY A 684 28.55 17.70 -27.34
C GLY A 684 28.86 17.46 -28.83
N LYS A 685 29.77 16.53 -29.15
CA LYS A 685 30.07 16.08 -30.49
C LYS A 685 29.27 14.81 -30.81
#